data_4fd36ebdd8726ba33fb6df6d296a1e74
#
_entry.id   4fd36ebdd8726ba33fb6df6d296a1e74
#
_cell.length_a   1.000
_cell.length_b   1.000
_cell.length_c   1.000
_cell.angle_alpha   90.00
_cell.angle_beta   90.00
_cell.angle_gamma   90.00
#
_symmetry.space_group_name_H-M   'P 1'
#
loop_
_entity.id
_entity.type
_entity.pdbx_description
1 polymer ?
#
loop_
_entity_poly.entity_id
_entity_poly.type
_entity_poly.pdbx_seq_one_letter_code
_entity_poly.pdbx_strand_id
1 'polypeptide(L)'
;MSLYADVALPVPLDRAFTYSVTPGAEPVVGARVLVSFGGQQLSGVVVGLHDVRPAPEVEVKPLARVLDDEALLSDELMQLGKWIAQYYCAPLGDVLRGMLPLTAEVRRQWVYRIGEQGKRVLYEGAAKGSSRRSKLSVEDQNREYAVLNYLEAGEAVKTGTIRSATGANKALLDAMAKKRWLVREPLAEVRDARRLESVAVLEEQGLGTRDQGLESDAAAGKRLPKLNENQLAVMAELAGCGGRELVRELRARLGARGVPDSSLATLVKRGLVRLEETAQAFHVSGLGHGGKKFAHEHALNEAQTEALGTLVAAMEKGGFRPHLLYGITGSGKTAVYVAAMQRALAAGKSALLLVPEIGLTPGIAAQMVAAFAGEVALLHSQLTPDERAEQWHRIRRGEARVVVGTRSAVFAPMPDLGLILVDEEHDGSYKQEETPRYHGRDVAVMRAKLLGCTVVLGSATPSLESWNNAERGRYVRVEMRERVQSRPLPAVEMIDMREEFRETGQEQMFSRRLLTETQATLDRGEQAIVLLNRRGYSFVVMCRSCGEKIECENCAISLTYHKPGNEQDLNGEARVGQRLECHYCGFRRGVPKACPKCASEHLYYLGAGSQQGEERLQELFPGARIGRMDRDTVRTRGDMERLLTRLHSGEINLLVGTQMIAKGHDIHGVTLVGVVGADFALGLPDFRAAERVFQLITQVSGRAGRGELPGKVLVQTYQPDHYVNKFAREHDYTGFAAREMYFRRGMRYPPFSVLANIVVQGERLEEVLDWSSRLGRWFEQRKLVGVRVLGPAAAPLSRLKRIYRYHFVLKADRRDVLGPALREMLGVVDREEIPRRSIVVDVDAMHLM
;
A
#
# COMPACT_ATOMS: atom_id res chain seq x y z
N MET A 1 -12.01 -21.09 -38.30
CA MET A 1 -12.81 -19.91 -37.82
C MET A 1 -11.83 -18.94 -37.23
N SER A 2 -12.02 -17.62 -37.47
CA SER A 2 -11.11 -16.61 -36.87
C SER A 2 -11.45 -16.42 -35.39
N LEU A 3 -10.48 -16.65 -34.49
CA LEU A 3 -10.64 -16.43 -33.06
C LEU A 3 -10.29 -14.98 -32.70
N TYR A 4 -11.06 -14.39 -31.84
CA TYR A 4 -10.86 -13.05 -31.30
C TYR A 4 -10.70 -13.08 -29.79
N ALA A 5 -9.85 -12.19 -29.26
CA ALA A 5 -9.61 -12.03 -27.84
C ALA A 5 -10.00 -10.63 -27.39
N ASP A 6 -10.87 -10.54 -26.40
CA ASP A 6 -11.15 -9.30 -25.67
C ASP A 6 -10.08 -9.10 -24.61
N VAL A 7 -9.40 -7.96 -24.65
CA VAL A 7 -8.27 -7.64 -23.81
C VAL A 7 -8.58 -6.40 -22.98
N ALA A 8 -8.48 -6.52 -21.66
CA ALA A 8 -8.55 -5.40 -20.73
C ALA A 8 -7.16 -4.72 -20.65
N LEU A 9 -7.08 -3.46 -21.06
CA LEU A 9 -5.85 -2.67 -21.07
C LEU A 9 -5.81 -1.67 -19.91
N PRO A 10 -4.63 -1.37 -19.35
CA PRO A 10 -4.45 -0.37 -18.28
C PRO A 10 -4.50 1.05 -18.87
N VAL A 11 -5.68 1.42 -19.35
CA VAL A 11 -6.00 2.73 -19.90
C VAL A 11 -7.27 3.26 -19.22
N PRO A 12 -7.47 4.59 -19.14
CA PRO A 12 -8.62 5.17 -18.43
C PRO A 12 -9.94 5.04 -19.19
N LEU A 13 -10.18 3.87 -19.79
CA LEU A 13 -11.38 3.54 -20.57
C LEU A 13 -12.02 2.27 -19.99
N ASP A 14 -13.32 2.35 -19.73
CA ASP A 14 -14.08 1.24 -19.14
C ASP A 14 -14.64 0.32 -20.22
N ARG A 15 -13.75 -0.27 -21.03
CA ARG A 15 -14.08 -1.29 -22.03
C ARG A 15 -12.91 -2.22 -22.31
N ALA A 16 -13.20 -3.44 -22.71
CA ALA A 16 -12.23 -4.32 -23.33
C ALA A 16 -12.04 -3.95 -24.83
N PHE A 17 -10.90 -4.33 -25.37
CA PHE A 17 -10.54 -4.11 -26.78
C PHE A 17 -10.35 -5.45 -27.47
N THR A 18 -11.00 -5.63 -28.62
CA THR A 18 -10.97 -6.88 -29.37
C THR A 18 -9.77 -6.91 -30.30
N TYR A 19 -9.02 -8.01 -30.28
CA TYR A 19 -7.87 -8.30 -31.13
C TYR A 19 -8.05 -9.64 -31.83
N SER A 20 -7.51 -9.81 -33.07
CA SER A 20 -7.51 -11.10 -33.75
C SER A 20 -6.39 -11.99 -33.21
N VAL A 21 -6.68 -13.27 -33.05
CA VAL A 21 -5.74 -14.29 -32.60
C VAL A 21 -5.09 -14.96 -33.80
N THR A 22 -3.76 -15.03 -33.82
CA THR A 22 -3.01 -15.73 -34.87
C THR A 22 -3.07 -17.25 -34.61
N PRO A 23 -3.35 -18.10 -35.58
CA PRO A 23 -3.34 -19.56 -35.40
C PRO A 23 -2.01 -20.03 -34.81
N GLY A 24 -2.06 -20.87 -33.77
CA GLY A 24 -0.89 -21.39 -33.09
C GLY A 24 -0.37 -20.51 -31.92
N ALA A 25 -1.03 -19.37 -31.67
CA ALA A 25 -0.73 -18.49 -30.53
C ALA A 25 -2.03 -18.17 -29.78
N GLU A 26 -2.80 -19.21 -29.43
CA GLU A 26 -4.10 -19.06 -28.77
C GLU A 26 -3.93 -18.75 -27.28
N PRO A 27 -4.35 -17.54 -26.81
CA PRO A 27 -4.28 -17.21 -25.41
C PRO A 27 -5.42 -17.87 -24.63
N VAL A 28 -5.24 -18.00 -23.32
CA VAL A 28 -6.32 -18.39 -22.40
C VAL A 28 -6.88 -17.18 -21.64
N VAL A 29 -8.15 -17.23 -21.22
CA VAL A 29 -8.74 -16.18 -20.37
C VAL A 29 -7.97 -16.10 -19.06
N GLY A 30 -7.61 -14.88 -18.61
CA GLY A 30 -6.76 -14.66 -17.42
C GLY A 30 -5.26 -14.61 -17.70
N ALA A 31 -4.82 -14.92 -18.95
CA ALA A 31 -3.43 -14.78 -19.37
C ALA A 31 -3.12 -13.35 -19.82
N ARG A 32 -1.83 -13.01 -19.79
CA ARG A 32 -1.34 -11.72 -20.29
C ARG A 32 -1.02 -11.82 -21.79
N VAL A 33 -1.30 -10.75 -22.47
CA VAL A 33 -0.96 -10.57 -23.89
C VAL A 33 -0.34 -9.21 -24.12
N LEU A 34 0.53 -9.11 -25.12
CA LEU A 34 1.06 -7.86 -25.62
C LEU A 34 0.25 -7.43 -26.86
N VAL A 35 -0.19 -6.18 -26.84
CA VAL A 35 -1.01 -5.62 -27.93
C VAL A 35 -0.54 -4.24 -28.35
N SER A 36 -0.83 -3.86 -29.59
CA SER A 36 -0.57 -2.50 -30.10
C SER A 36 -1.78 -1.61 -29.81
N PHE A 37 -1.57 -0.51 -29.08
CA PHE A 37 -2.61 0.46 -28.73
C PHE A 37 -2.06 1.89 -28.82
N GLY A 38 -2.69 2.78 -29.60
CA GLY A 38 -2.27 4.19 -29.72
C GLY A 38 -0.81 4.39 -30.11
N GLY A 39 -0.24 3.53 -30.97
CA GLY A 39 1.17 3.59 -31.38
C GLY A 39 2.18 3.06 -30.34
N GLN A 40 1.69 2.48 -29.25
CA GLN A 40 2.50 1.87 -28.19
C GLN A 40 2.14 0.39 -28.01
N GLN A 41 3.09 -0.40 -27.50
CA GLN A 41 2.80 -1.75 -27.04
C GLN A 41 2.41 -1.72 -25.57
N LEU A 42 1.24 -2.29 -25.25
CA LEU A 42 0.74 -2.43 -23.89
C LEU A 42 0.53 -3.90 -23.55
N SER A 43 0.83 -4.24 -22.29
CA SER A 43 0.43 -5.53 -21.75
C SER A 43 -1.00 -5.42 -21.19
N GLY A 44 -1.87 -6.35 -21.59
CA GLY A 44 -3.23 -6.47 -21.10
C GLY A 44 -3.54 -7.90 -20.66
N VAL A 45 -4.74 -8.10 -20.10
CA VAL A 45 -5.24 -9.39 -19.65
C VAL A 45 -6.42 -9.80 -20.55
N VAL A 46 -6.41 -11.05 -21.02
CA VAL A 46 -7.52 -11.62 -21.81
C VAL A 46 -8.72 -11.83 -20.88
N VAL A 47 -9.86 -11.24 -21.23
CA VAL A 47 -11.10 -11.29 -20.43
C VAL A 47 -12.23 -12.06 -21.11
N GLY A 48 -12.04 -12.41 -22.38
CA GLY A 48 -12.96 -13.20 -23.18
C GLY A 48 -12.33 -13.68 -24.48
N LEU A 49 -12.82 -14.83 -24.98
CA LEU A 49 -12.49 -15.38 -26.28
C LEU A 49 -13.78 -15.67 -27.01
N HIS A 50 -13.89 -15.33 -28.32
CA HIS A 50 -15.07 -15.53 -29.13
C HIS A 50 -14.72 -15.61 -30.62
N ASP A 51 -15.64 -16.11 -31.44
CA ASP A 51 -15.53 -16.22 -32.89
C ASP A 51 -16.32 -15.13 -33.65
N VAL A 52 -16.99 -14.23 -32.91
CA VAL A 52 -17.79 -13.15 -33.48
C VAL A 52 -16.87 -12.01 -33.91
N ARG A 53 -16.83 -11.74 -35.22
CA ARG A 53 -16.07 -10.62 -35.77
C ARG A 53 -16.74 -9.30 -35.36
N PRO A 54 -15.96 -8.31 -34.84
CA PRO A 54 -16.47 -6.94 -34.68
C PRO A 54 -17.02 -6.35 -35.97
N ALA A 55 -17.82 -5.28 -35.85
CA ALA A 55 -18.41 -4.59 -37.00
C ALA A 55 -17.34 -4.28 -38.06
N PRO A 56 -17.69 -4.39 -39.37
CA PRO A 56 -16.73 -4.25 -40.47
C PRO A 56 -15.96 -2.93 -40.49
N GLU A 57 -16.51 -1.90 -39.86
CA GLU A 57 -15.93 -0.55 -39.75
C GLU A 57 -14.81 -0.46 -38.72
N VAL A 58 -14.65 -1.50 -37.86
CA VAL A 58 -13.62 -1.55 -36.81
C VAL A 58 -12.40 -2.30 -37.35
N GLU A 59 -11.27 -1.61 -37.46
CA GLU A 59 -9.98 -2.25 -37.75
C GLU A 59 -9.52 -3.08 -36.56
N VAL A 60 -9.58 -4.42 -36.69
CA VAL A 60 -9.11 -5.37 -35.68
C VAL A 60 -7.65 -5.67 -35.88
N LYS A 61 -6.81 -5.25 -34.94
CA LYS A 61 -5.38 -5.52 -34.95
C LYS A 61 -5.07 -6.91 -34.41
N PRO A 62 -4.00 -7.57 -34.85
CA PRO A 62 -3.59 -8.85 -34.28
C PRO A 62 -2.97 -8.67 -32.90
N LEU A 63 -3.05 -9.72 -32.08
CA LEU A 63 -2.21 -9.82 -30.88
C LEU A 63 -0.73 -9.78 -31.28
N ALA A 64 0.06 -8.95 -30.60
CA ALA A 64 1.49 -8.89 -30.89
C ALA A 64 2.21 -10.12 -30.31
N ARG A 65 1.82 -10.58 -29.13
CA ARG A 65 2.42 -11.76 -28.46
C ARG A 65 1.53 -12.24 -27.32
N VAL A 66 1.44 -13.55 -27.11
CA VAL A 66 0.94 -14.18 -25.89
C VAL A 66 2.12 -14.27 -24.92
N LEU A 67 1.94 -13.82 -23.67
CA LEU A 67 3.00 -13.75 -22.68
C LEU A 67 2.97 -14.95 -21.73
N ASP A 68 1.81 -15.54 -21.53
CA ASP A 68 1.60 -16.67 -20.61
C ASP A 68 0.82 -17.77 -21.30
N ASP A 69 1.31 -19.01 -21.16
CA ASP A 69 0.65 -20.22 -21.71
C ASP A 69 -0.52 -20.69 -20.82
N GLU A 70 -0.59 -20.19 -19.58
CA GLU A 70 -1.62 -20.52 -18.59
C GLU A 70 -2.27 -19.25 -18.04
N ALA A 71 -3.50 -19.39 -17.53
CA ALA A 71 -4.18 -18.34 -16.80
C ALA A 71 -3.41 -17.96 -15.53
N LEU A 72 -2.98 -16.71 -15.43
CA LEU A 72 -2.37 -16.18 -14.19
C LEU A 72 -3.42 -15.80 -13.15
N LEU A 73 -4.59 -15.34 -13.59
CA LEU A 73 -5.71 -15.03 -12.72
C LEU A 73 -6.76 -16.14 -12.81
N SER A 74 -7.12 -16.70 -11.67
CA SER A 74 -8.21 -17.67 -11.56
C SER A 74 -9.56 -17.04 -11.90
N ASP A 75 -10.56 -17.85 -12.20
CA ASP A 75 -11.93 -17.39 -12.45
C ASP A 75 -12.47 -16.56 -11.28
N GLU A 76 -12.14 -16.94 -10.05
CA GLU A 76 -12.51 -16.20 -8.84
C GLU A 76 -11.89 -14.79 -8.85
N LEU A 77 -10.58 -14.67 -9.13
CA LEU A 77 -9.91 -13.37 -9.19
C LEU A 77 -10.42 -12.52 -10.36
N MET A 78 -10.74 -13.15 -11.50
CA MET A 78 -11.37 -12.47 -12.63
C MET A 78 -12.75 -11.91 -12.26
N GLN A 79 -13.60 -12.70 -11.57
CA GLN A 79 -14.89 -12.24 -11.07
C GLN A 79 -14.74 -11.13 -10.04
N LEU A 80 -13.79 -11.26 -9.12
CA LEU A 80 -13.46 -10.22 -8.15
C LEU A 80 -13.00 -8.92 -8.83
N GLY A 81 -12.19 -9.02 -9.87
CA GLY A 81 -11.74 -7.88 -10.68
C GLY A 81 -12.89 -7.15 -11.36
N LYS A 82 -13.81 -7.90 -11.98
CA LYS A 82 -15.04 -7.36 -12.60
C LYS A 82 -15.92 -6.66 -11.55
N TRP A 83 -16.09 -7.27 -10.39
CA TRP A 83 -16.85 -6.67 -9.29
C TRP A 83 -16.22 -5.36 -8.80
N ILE A 84 -14.88 -5.32 -8.60
CA ILE A 84 -14.17 -4.09 -8.20
C ILE A 84 -14.35 -2.99 -9.23
N ALA A 85 -14.17 -3.30 -10.52
CA ALA A 85 -14.35 -2.34 -11.61
C ALA A 85 -15.76 -1.73 -11.58
N GLN A 86 -16.77 -2.57 -11.44
CA GLN A 86 -18.17 -2.14 -11.39
C GLN A 86 -18.50 -1.38 -10.10
N TYR A 87 -18.03 -1.87 -8.94
CA TYR A 87 -18.36 -1.30 -7.64
C TYR A 87 -17.72 0.08 -7.43
N TYR A 88 -16.43 0.20 -7.76
CA TYR A 88 -15.65 1.41 -7.55
C TYR A 88 -15.58 2.31 -8.79
N CYS A 89 -16.31 2.00 -9.85
CA CYS A 89 -16.32 2.75 -11.11
C CYS A 89 -14.90 2.95 -11.68
N ALA A 90 -14.10 1.89 -11.69
CA ALA A 90 -12.72 1.90 -12.14
C ALA A 90 -12.55 1.09 -13.44
N PRO A 91 -11.63 1.49 -14.35
CA PRO A 91 -11.34 0.71 -15.54
C PRO A 91 -10.87 -0.71 -15.19
N LEU A 92 -11.46 -1.73 -15.84
CA LEU A 92 -11.14 -3.14 -15.55
C LEU A 92 -9.65 -3.44 -15.76
N GLY A 93 -9.03 -2.85 -16.78
CA GLY A 93 -7.60 -3.06 -17.06
C GLY A 93 -6.68 -2.56 -15.94
N ASP A 94 -7.03 -1.43 -15.28
CA ASP A 94 -6.29 -0.94 -14.13
C ASP A 94 -6.48 -1.85 -12.90
N VAL A 95 -7.67 -2.41 -12.72
CA VAL A 95 -7.96 -3.35 -11.65
C VAL A 95 -7.13 -4.62 -11.82
N LEU A 96 -7.19 -5.27 -13.00
CA LEU A 96 -6.48 -6.52 -13.27
C LEU A 96 -4.96 -6.34 -13.23
N ARG A 97 -4.46 -5.18 -13.71
CA ARG A 97 -3.05 -4.82 -13.57
C ARG A 97 -2.59 -4.80 -12.11
N GLY A 98 -3.44 -4.29 -11.20
CA GLY A 98 -3.13 -4.24 -9.76
C GLY A 98 -3.07 -5.61 -9.10
N MET A 99 -3.61 -6.66 -9.71
CA MET A 99 -3.61 -8.04 -9.20
C MET A 99 -2.36 -8.84 -9.61
N LEU A 100 -1.61 -8.36 -10.60
CA LEU A 100 -0.49 -9.07 -11.21
C LEU A 100 0.86 -8.42 -10.89
N PRO A 101 1.96 -9.17 -10.75
CA PRO A 101 3.30 -8.66 -10.52
C PRO A 101 3.99 -8.18 -11.80
N LEU A 102 3.31 -7.39 -12.64
CA LEU A 102 3.70 -7.06 -14.01
C LEU A 102 5.05 -6.35 -14.16
N THR A 103 5.49 -5.58 -13.17
CA THR A 103 6.66 -4.70 -13.32
C THR A 103 8.00 -5.44 -13.30
N ALA A 104 8.05 -6.64 -12.72
CA ALA A 104 9.25 -7.46 -12.65
C ALA A 104 9.47 -8.32 -13.89
N GLU A 105 8.37 -8.79 -14.48
CA GLU A 105 8.40 -9.84 -15.51
C GLU A 105 8.38 -9.32 -16.94
N VAL A 106 7.86 -8.12 -17.17
CA VAL A 106 7.83 -7.48 -18.48
C VAL A 106 8.69 -6.23 -18.47
N ARG A 107 9.96 -6.36 -18.84
CA ARG A 107 10.85 -5.20 -18.99
C ARG A 107 10.67 -4.59 -20.37
N ARG A 108 10.34 -3.31 -20.41
CA ARG A 108 10.42 -2.51 -21.63
C ARG A 108 11.88 -2.15 -21.85
N GLN A 109 12.51 -2.77 -22.87
CA GLN A 109 13.80 -2.38 -23.37
C GLN A 109 13.62 -1.65 -24.70
N TRP A 110 14.58 -0.79 -25.04
CA TRP A 110 14.60 -0.15 -26.33
C TRP A 110 15.63 -0.86 -27.20
N VAL A 111 15.20 -1.21 -28.40
CA VAL A 111 16.07 -1.67 -29.48
C VAL A 111 16.17 -0.58 -30.51
N TYR A 112 17.34 -0.50 -31.12
CA TYR A 112 17.63 0.46 -32.19
C TYR A 112 18.06 -0.30 -33.40
N ARG A 113 17.59 0.12 -34.57
CA ARG A 113 18.09 -0.29 -35.88
C ARG A 113 18.44 0.93 -36.70
N ILE A 114 19.30 0.76 -37.68
CA ILE A 114 19.69 1.85 -38.60
C ILE A 114 18.46 2.24 -39.46
N GLY A 115 18.19 3.54 -39.52
CA GLY A 115 17.16 4.10 -40.39
C GLY A 115 17.71 4.44 -41.77
N GLU A 116 16.86 4.70 -42.78
CA GLU A 116 17.26 5.03 -44.11
C GLU A 116 18.18 6.27 -44.16
N GLN A 117 17.92 7.28 -43.35
CA GLN A 117 18.81 8.43 -43.23
C GLN A 117 20.15 8.07 -42.60
N GLY A 118 20.15 7.13 -41.62
CA GLY A 118 21.38 6.63 -41.02
C GLY A 118 22.27 5.89 -42.02
N LYS A 119 21.67 5.06 -42.86
CA LYS A 119 22.39 4.38 -43.95
C LYS A 119 23.03 5.38 -44.92
N ARG A 120 22.29 6.43 -45.33
CA ARG A 120 22.86 7.50 -46.19
C ARG A 120 24.02 8.20 -45.53
N VAL A 121 23.92 8.54 -44.22
CA VAL A 121 25.04 9.15 -43.49
C VAL A 121 26.24 8.22 -43.42
N LEU A 122 26.02 6.90 -43.25
CA LEU A 122 27.09 5.90 -43.18
C LEU A 122 27.84 5.77 -44.50
N TYR A 123 27.11 5.71 -45.64
CA TYR A 123 27.72 5.45 -46.97
C TYR A 123 28.10 6.72 -47.75
N GLU A 124 27.37 7.81 -47.61
CA GLU A 124 27.61 9.04 -48.39
C GLU A 124 28.40 10.10 -47.59
N GLY A 125 28.65 9.81 -46.32
CA GLY A 125 29.27 10.78 -45.39
C GLY A 125 28.26 11.89 -44.97
N ALA A 126 28.57 12.56 -43.88
CA ALA A 126 27.76 13.71 -43.39
C ALA A 126 27.96 14.96 -44.29
N ALA A 127 28.50 14.80 -45.50
CA ALA A 127 28.84 15.87 -46.42
C ALA A 127 27.62 16.28 -47.28
N LYS A 128 27.33 17.57 -47.22
CA LYS A 128 26.46 18.35 -48.10
C LYS A 128 25.00 18.50 -47.62
N GLY A 129 24.79 19.34 -46.62
CA GLY A 129 23.46 19.90 -46.39
C GLY A 129 23.10 20.53 -45.09
N SER A 130 23.94 20.58 -44.09
CA SER A 130 23.62 21.39 -42.90
C SER A 130 24.72 22.41 -42.62
N SER A 131 24.46 23.65 -42.97
CA SER A 131 25.27 24.85 -42.63
C SER A 131 25.21 25.21 -41.11
N ARG A 132 24.73 24.33 -40.27
CA ARG A 132 24.80 24.45 -38.81
C ARG A 132 25.94 23.61 -38.29
N ARG A 133 27.02 24.22 -37.83
CA ARG A 133 28.15 23.60 -37.13
C ARG A 133 27.56 22.72 -36.03
N SER A 134 27.83 21.41 -36.13
CA SER A 134 27.49 20.46 -35.07
C SER A 134 28.15 20.93 -33.76
N LYS A 135 27.36 21.06 -32.67
CA LYS A 135 27.87 21.39 -31.35
C LYS A 135 28.47 20.16 -30.64
N LEU A 136 28.56 19.03 -31.32
CA LEU A 136 29.10 17.79 -30.79
C LEU A 136 30.63 17.77 -30.82
N SER A 137 31.25 17.18 -29.80
CA SER A 137 32.67 16.93 -29.74
C SER A 137 33.11 15.97 -30.87
N VAL A 138 34.36 16.00 -31.29
CA VAL A 138 34.92 15.04 -32.25
C VAL A 138 34.75 13.60 -31.77
N GLU A 139 34.84 13.39 -30.45
CA GLU A 139 34.65 12.09 -29.80
C GLU A 139 33.21 11.57 -29.96
N ASP A 140 32.19 12.45 -29.75
CA ASP A 140 30.80 12.08 -29.94
C ASP A 140 30.46 11.81 -31.42
N GLN A 141 31.07 12.52 -32.38
CA GLN A 141 30.91 12.25 -33.80
C GLN A 141 31.47 10.87 -34.17
N ASN A 142 32.62 10.50 -33.59
CA ASN A 142 33.22 9.17 -33.80
C ASN A 142 32.32 8.07 -33.22
N ARG A 143 31.67 8.33 -32.04
CA ARG A 143 30.72 7.40 -31.45
C ARG A 143 29.44 7.28 -32.29
N GLU A 144 28.91 8.38 -32.84
CA GLU A 144 27.78 8.33 -33.79
C GLU A 144 28.08 7.42 -34.98
N TYR A 145 29.28 7.57 -35.59
CA TYR A 145 29.71 6.72 -36.69
C TYR A 145 29.87 5.25 -36.30
N ALA A 146 30.49 5.00 -35.16
CA ALA A 146 30.63 3.65 -34.60
C ALA A 146 29.28 2.95 -34.39
N VAL A 147 28.26 3.70 -33.92
CA VAL A 147 26.88 3.17 -33.75
C VAL A 147 26.25 2.83 -35.10
N LEU A 148 26.37 3.70 -36.11
CA LEU A 148 25.83 3.45 -37.46
C LEU A 148 26.47 2.24 -38.11
N ASN A 149 27.80 2.12 -37.99
CA ASN A 149 28.57 0.99 -38.52
C ASN A 149 28.20 -0.32 -37.82
N TYR A 150 28.04 -0.28 -36.47
CA TYR A 150 27.64 -1.46 -35.69
C TYR A 150 26.24 -1.95 -36.07
N LEU A 151 25.34 -1.05 -36.46
CA LEU A 151 23.96 -1.36 -36.83
C LEU A 151 23.78 -1.52 -38.37
N GLU A 152 24.87 -1.57 -39.14
CA GLU A 152 24.85 -1.64 -40.63
C GLU A 152 24.00 -2.81 -41.13
N ALA A 153 24.07 -3.97 -40.49
CA ALA A 153 23.30 -5.17 -40.84
C ALA A 153 21.77 -4.97 -40.78
N GLY A 154 21.30 -3.86 -40.22
CA GLY A 154 19.88 -3.52 -40.17
C GLY A 154 19.09 -4.26 -39.09
N GLU A 155 19.74 -5.12 -38.33
CA GLU A 155 19.09 -5.83 -37.20
C GLU A 155 18.79 -4.90 -36.02
N ALA A 156 17.73 -5.20 -35.31
CA ALA A 156 17.37 -4.45 -34.12
C ALA A 156 18.20 -4.90 -32.91
N VAL A 157 19.03 -4.00 -32.34
CA VAL A 157 19.97 -4.31 -31.26
C VAL A 157 19.56 -3.58 -29.95
N LYS A 158 19.71 -4.27 -28.81
CA LYS A 158 19.40 -3.72 -27.48
C LYS A 158 20.33 -2.56 -27.12
N THR A 159 19.80 -1.55 -26.43
CA THR A 159 20.57 -0.38 -25.94
C THR A 159 21.85 -0.77 -25.21
N GLY A 160 21.80 -1.80 -24.34
CA GLY A 160 22.95 -2.28 -23.56
C GLY A 160 24.07 -2.80 -24.42
N THR A 161 23.73 -3.60 -25.43
CA THR A 161 24.69 -4.19 -26.39
C THR A 161 25.38 -3.11 -27.23
N ILE A 162 24.60 -2.13 -27.75
CA ILE A 162 25.17 -0.99 -28.51
C ILE A 162 26.15 -0.21 -27.63
N ARG A 163 25.76 0.08 -26.37
CA ARG A 163 26.61 0.81 -25.43
C ARG A 163 27.92 0.09 -25.12
N SER A 164 27.88 -1.22 -24.92
CA SER A 164 29.08 -2.04 -24.67
C SER A 164 29.99 -2.11 -25.89
N ALA A 165 29.42 -2.16 -27.11
CA ALA A 165 30.18 -2.28 -28.34
C ALA A 165 30.76 -0.95 -28.82
N THR A 166 30.07 0.18 -28.59
CA THR A 166 30.42 1.48 -29.24
C THR A 166 30.77 2.59 -28.23
N GLY A 167 30.60 2.36 -26.93
CA GLY A 167 30.74 3.39 -25.88
C GLY A 167 29.70 4.51 -25.95
N ALA A 168 28.68 4.39 -26.79
CA ALA A 168 27.62 5.39 -26.93
C ALA A 168 26.73 5.44 -25.67
N ASN A 169 26.42 6.63 -25.15
CA ASN A 169 25.49 6.80 -24.07
C ASN A 169 24.03 6.90 -24.59
N LYS A 170 23.04 6.78 -23.66
CA LYS A 170 21.63 6.84 -24.03
C LYS A 170 21.23 8.17 -24.67
N ALA A 171 21.80 9.29 -24.21
CA ALA A 171 21.50 10.62 -24.74
C ALA A 171 21.92 10.75 -26.22
N LEU A 172 23.04 10.16 -26.58
CA LEU A 172 23.52 10.12 -27.99
C LEU A 172 22.58 9.29 -28.85
N LEU A 173 22.17 8.09 -28.40
CA LEU A 173 21.23 7.24 -29.14
C LEU A 173 19.87 7.93 -29.33
N ASP A 174 19.35 8.61 -28.29
CA ASP A 174 18.09 9.36 -28.38
C ASP A 174 18.23 10.58 -29.34
N ALA A 175 19.40 11.23 -29.38
CA ALA A 175 19.69 12.31 -30.34
C ALA A 175 19.73 11.80 -31.76
N MET A 176 20.37 10.64 -32.00
CA MET A 176 20.42 10.00 -33.31
C MET A 176 19.02 9.52 -33.77
N ALA A 177 18.19 9.06 -32.85
CA ALA A 177 16.80 8.71 -33.16
C ALA A 177 15.96 9.96 -33.53
N LYS A 178 16.18 11.10 -32.87
CA LYS A 178 15.56 12.39 -33.26
C LYS A 178 16.01 12.85 -34.63
N LYS A 179 17.26 12.59 -35.04
CA LYS A 179 17.78 12.86 -36.38
C LYS A 179 17.25 11.86 -37.44
N ARG A 180 16.44 10.87 -37.07
CA ARG A 180 15.97 9.75 -37.90
C ARG A 180 17.10 8.89 -38.50
N TRP A 181 18.29 8.94 -37.90
CA TRP A 181 19.39 8.06 -38.25
C TRP A 181 19.17 6.66 -37.71
N LEU A 182 18.54 6.58 -36.53
CA LEU A 182 18.10 5.34 -35.91
C LEU A 182 16.57 5.29 -35.81
N VAL A 183 16.04 4.10 -36.00
CA VAL A 183 14.64 3.79 -35.65
C VAL A 183 14.66 3.12 -34.30
N ARG A 184 13.90 3.67 -33.34
CA ARG A 184 13.78 3.18 -31.99
C ARG A 184 12.47 2.41 -31.86
N GLU A 185 12.56 1.15 -31.43
CA GLU A 185 11.41 0.27 -31.24
C GLU A 185 11.36 -0.23 -29.79
N PRO A 186 10.19 -0.29 -29.14
CA PRO A 186 10.05 -0.90 -27.84
C PRO A 186 10.09 -2.43 -27.97
N LEU A 187 10.98 -3.09 -27.27
CA LEU A 187 11.00 -4.53 -27.09
C LEU A 187 10.49 -4.87 -25.70
N ALA A 188 9.38 -5.59 -25.60
CA ALA A 188 8.93 -6.16 -24.34
C ALA A 188 9.57 -7.55 -24.19
N GLU A 189 10.41 -7.70 -23.21
CA GLU A 189 11.07 -8.95 -22.87
C GLU A 189 10.45 -9.53 -21.61
N VAL A 190 9.92 -10.76 -21.70
CA VAL A 190 9.48 -11.52 -20.53
C VAL A 190 10.74 -12.05 -19.86
N ARG A 191 10.88 -11.75 -18.58
CA ARG A 191 11.97 -12.21 -17.73
C ARG A 191 11.42 -13.13 -16.67
N ASP A 192 12.06 -14.25 -16.43
CA ASP A 192 11.82 -15.03 -15.21
C ASP A 192 12.29 -14.20 -14.02
N ALA A 193 11.35 -13.82 -13.15
CA ALA A 193 11.64 -13.01 -11.97
C ALA A 193 12.24 -13.83 -10.82
N ARG A 194 12.35 -15.16 -10.98
CA ARG A 194 12.99 -16.01 -9.97
C ARG A 194 14.45 -15.61 -9.81
N ARG A 195 14.87 -15.39 -8.58
CA ARG A 195 16.29 -15.28 -8.27
C ARG A 195 16.90 -16.67 -8.39
N LEU A 196 17.70 -16.85 -9.42
CA LEU A 196 18.45 -18.08 -9.61
C LEU A 196 19.81 -17.92 -8.92
N GLU A 197 20.19 -18.89 -8.12
CA GLU A 197 21.56 -19.04 -7.60
C GLU A 197 22.23 -20.17 -8.35
N SER A 198 23.49 -19.95 -8.68
CA SER A 198 24.30 -20.99 -9.31
C SER A 198 24.78 -21.96 -8.23
N VAL A 199 24.56 -23.24 -8.47
CA VAL A 199 25.06 -24.36 -7.68
C VAL A 199 26.18 -25.00 -8.48
N ALA A 200 27.35 -25.14 -7.88
CA ALA A 200 28.44 -25.92 -8.45
C ALA A 200 28.21 -27.39 -8.14
N VAL A 201 28.19 -28.23 -9.17
CA VAL A 201 27.99 -29.65 -9.07
C VAL A 201 29.24 -30.34 -9.63
N LEU A 202 29.80 -31.25 -8.85
CA LEU A 202 30.95 -32.04 -9.26
C LEU A 202 30.49 -33.15 -10.22
N GLU A 203 31.10 -33.21 -11.41
CA GLU A 203 30.80 -34.29 -12.38
C GLU A 203 31.51 -35.59 -11.98
N GLU A 204 30.88 -36.75 -12.23
CA GLU A 204 31.39 -38.09 -11.84
C GLU A 204 32.81 -38.36 -12.39
N GLN A 205 33.16 -37.80 -13.52
CA GLN A 205 34.53 -37.89 -14.07
C GLN A 205 35.60 -37.19 -13.21
N GLY A 206 35.22 -36.39 -12.23
CA GLY A 206 36.11 -35.71 -11.28
C GLY A 206 36.34 -36.51 -9.98
N LEU A 207 35.57 -37.56 -9.73
CA LEU A 207 35.60 -38.39 -8.50
C LEU A 207 36.58 -39.60 -8.58
N GLY A 208 37.54 -39.59 -9.48
CA GLY A 208 38.59 -40.62 -9.52
C GLY A 208 39.29 -40.74 -8.18
N THR A 209 38.85 -41.62 -7.32
CA THR A 209 39.42 -41.96 -6.01
C THR A 209 40.85 -42.44 -6.18
N ARG A 210 41.79 -41.76 -5.49
CA ARG A 210 43.09 -42.33 -5.16
C ARG A 210 42.91 -43.39 -4.08
N ASP A 211 42.53 -44.56 -4.44
CA ASP A 211 42.81 -45.81 -3.68
C ASP A 211 42.12 -46.95 -4.40
N GLN A 212 42.80 -47.45 -5.42
CA GLN A 212 42.83 -48.84 -5.81
C GLN A 212 43.82 -49.01 -6.96
N GLY A 213 44.72 -49.93 -6.76
CA GLY A 213 45.85 -50.12 -7.60
C GLY A 213 45.50 -50.49 -9.07
N LEU A 214 46.42 -50.13 -9.89
CA LEU A 214 46.62 -50.55 -11.27
C LEU A 214 45.94 -51.85 -11.68
N GLU A 215 44.94 -51.78 -12.58
CA GLU A 215 44.86 -52.66 -13.70
C GLU A 215 44.21 -51.96 -14.89
N SER A 216 44.81 -52.16 -16.02
CA SER A 216 44.59 -51.52 -17.30
C SER A 216 43.25 -51.88 -17.95
N ASP A 217 42.50 -50.88 -18.36
CA ASP A 217 41.64 -50.94 -19.54
C ASP A 217 41.96 -49.83 -20.52
N ALA A 218 42.69 -50.22 -21.52
CA ALA A 218 43.13 -49.37 -22.64
C ALA A 218 42.04 -49.32 -23.70
N ALA A 219 41.04 -48.40 -23.53
CA ALA A 219 40.14 -47.97 -24.59
C ALA A 219 39.38 -46.74 -24.24
N ALA A 220 40.03 -45.58 -24.16
CA ALA A 220 39.60 -44.23 -24.51
C ALA A 220 40.60 -43.22 -23.92
N GLY A 221 41.64 -42.89 -24.60
CA GLY A 221 42.74 -42.00 -24.21
C GLY A 221 42.34 -40.54 -24.11
N LYS A 222 41.75 -40.15 -22.99
CA LYS A 222 41.74 -38.76 -22.53
C LYS A 222 42.43 -38.71 -21.16
N ARG A 223 43.74 -38.36 -21.16
CA ARG A 223 44.47 -38.03 -19.94
C ARG A 223 43.77 -36.90 -19.23
N LEU A 224 43.39 -37.11 -17.98
CA LEU A 224 42.88 -36.09 -17.09
C LEU A 224 43.88 -34.90 -17.07
N PRO A 225 43.42 -33.67 -17.30
CA PRO A 225 44.29 -32.51 -17.31
C PRO A 225 44.93 -32.32 -15.94
N LYS A 226 46.22 -32.03 -15.84
CA LYS A 226 46.89 -31.68 -14.58
C LYS A 226 46.17 -30.46 -13.96
N LEU A 227 45.65 -30.63 -12.73
CA LEU A 227 45.05 -29.59 -11.95
C LEU A 227 46.11 -28.88 -11.08
N ASN A 228 46.01 -27.56 -10.96
CA ASN A 228 46.86 -26.80 -10.02
C ASN A 228 46.28 -26.85 -8.59
N GLU A 229 47.06 -26.42 -7.61
CA GLU A 229 46.68 -26.44 -6.19
C GLU A 229 45.32 -25.78 -5.91
N ASN A 230 45.07 -24.62 -6.55
CA ASN A 230 43.80 -23.89 -6.38
C ASN A 230 42.60 -24.68 -6.97
N GLN A 231 42.78 -25.36 -8.08
CA GLN A 231 41.73 -26.21 -8.68
C GLN A 231 41.48 -27.45 -7.84
N LEU A 232 42.52 -28.02 -7.29
CA LEU A 232 42.39 -29.17 -6.33
C LEU A 232 41.66 -28.74 -5.06
N ALA A 233 41.91 -27.52 -4.55
CA ALA A 233 41.21 -26.99 -3.39
C ALA A 233 39.71 -26.82 -3.67
N VAL A 234 39.31 -26.32 -4.86
CA VAL A 234 37.89 -26.26 -5.26
C VAL A 234 37.23 -27.61 -5.34
N MET A 235 37.90 -28.61 -5.94
CA MET A 235 37.40 -29.99 -6.06
C MET A 235 37.25 -30.64 -4.70
N ALA A 236 38.25 -30.49 -3.80
CA ALA A 236 38.22 -31.04 -2.44
C ALA A 236 37.11 -30.43 -1.58
N GLU A 237 36.88 -29.11 -1.68
CA GLU A 237 35.81 -28.40 -0.98
C GLU A 237 34.42 -28.89 -1.46
N LEU A 238 34.22 -29.01 -2.78
CA LEU A 238 32.99 -29.55 -3.35
C LEU A 238 32.75 -31.01 -2.92
N ALA A 239 33.78 -31.85 -2.97
CA ALA A 239 33.67 -33.26 -2.52
C ALA A 239 33.30 -33.33 -1.04
N GLY A 240 33.88 -32.46 -0.20
CA GLY A 240 33.56 -32.38 1.24
C GLY A 240 32.11 -31.92 1.52
N CYS A 241 31.49 -31.25 0.57
CA CYS A 241 30.06 -30.83 0.63
C CYS A 241 29.11 -31.79 -0.07
N GLY A 242 29.52 -33.05 -0.32
CA GLY A 242 28.67 -34.04 -1.02
C GLY A 242 28.58 -33.82 -2.53
N GLY A 243 29.54 -33.16 -3.12
CA GLY A 243 29.61 -32.91 -4.57
C GLY A 243 28.73 -31.77 -5.10
N ARG A 244 28.02 -31.05 -4.23
CA ARG A 244 27.08 -30.02 -4.60
C ARG A 244 27.08 -28.89 -3.58
N GLU A 245 27.28 -27.62 -4.03
CA GLU A 245 27.30 -26.45 -3.14
C GLU A 245 26.93 -25.17 -3.87
N LEU A 246 26.33 -24.21 -3.17
CA LEU A 246 26.08 -22.88 -3.71
C LEU A 246 27.39 -22.16 -4.06
N VAL A 247 27.48 -21.62 -5.29
CA VAL A 247 28.70 -20.93 -5.75
C VAL A 247 29.09 -19.79 -4.83
N ARG A 248 28.11 -19.08 -4.24
CA ARG A 248 28.37 -17.99 -3.28
C ARG A 248 29.06 -18.48 -2.01
N GLU A 249 28.60 -19.58 -1.44
CA GLU A 249 29.15 -20.15 -0.21
C GLU A 249 30.51 -20.81 -0.47
N LEU A 250 30.62 -21.49 -1.59
CA LEU A 250 31.88 -22.05 -2.07
C LEU A 250 32.94 -20.96 -2.24
N ARG A 251 32.60 -19.83 -2.87
CA ARG A 251 33.51 -18.67 -3.04
C ARG A 251 33.91 -18.05 -1.70
N ALA A 252 32.97 -17.88 -0.79
CA ALA A 252 33.22 -17.32 0.52
C ALA A 252 34.26 -18.17 1.32
N ARG A 253 34.11 -19.51 1.29
CA ARG A 253 35.02 -20.42 1.94
C ARG A 253 36.41 -20.48 1.27
N LEU A 254 36.44 -20.54 -0.05
CA LEU A 254 37.68 -20.57 -0.83
C LEU A 254 38.41 -19.23 -0.82
N GLY A 255 37.70 -18.09 -0.85
CA GLY A 255 38.25 -16.77 -0.74
C GLY A 255 38.95 -16.53 0.59
N ALA A 256 38.43 -17.08 1.71
CA ALA A 256 39.10 -17.08 3.01
C ALA A 256 40.42 -17.85 3.02
N ARG A 257 40.62 -18.76 2.05
CA ARG A 257 41.90 -19.55 1.85
C ARG A 257 42.76 -19.00 0.72
N GLY A 258 42.44 -17.82 0.16
CA GLY A 258 43.18 -17.17 -0.92
C GLY A 258 43.05 -17.81 -2.30
N VAL A 259 42.03 -18.66 -2.54
CA VAL A 259 41.78 -19.31 -3.85
C VAL A 259 41.04 -18.35 -4.79
N PRO A 260 41.61 -18.04 -6.00
CA PRO A 260 40.99 -17.14 -6.94
C PRO A 260 39.68 -17.70 -7.56
N ASP A 261 38.68 -16.83 -7.79
CA ASP A 261 37.40 -17.17 -8.46
C ASP A 261 37.58 -17.77 -9.88
N SER A 262 38.69 -17.45 -10.56
CA SER A 262 39.04 -17.98 -11.88
C SER A 262 39.25 -19.49 -11.87
N SER A 263 39.58 -20.07 -10.69
CA SER A 263 39.80 -21.52 -10.55
C SER A 263 38.54 -22.32 -10.80
N LEU A 264 37.39 -21.87 -10.25
CA LEU A 264 36.08 -22.47 -10.48
C LEU A 264 35.67 -22.33 -11.98
N ALA A 265 35.84 -21.14 -12.56
CA ALA A 265 35.50 -20.90 -13.96
C ALA A 265 36.32 -21.80 -14.90
N THR A 266 37.56 -22.09 -14.55
CA THR A 266 38.45 -22.99 -15.34
C THR A 266 37.97 -24.45 -15.24
N LEU A 267 37.53 -24.89 -14.06
CA LEU A 267 36.99 -26.24 -13.85
C LEU A 267 35.68 -26.44 -14.62
N VAL A 268 34.82 -25.42 -14.66
CA VAL A 268 33.59 -25.42 -15.47
C VAL A 268 33.92 -25.54 -16.96
N LYS A 269 34.87 -24.74 -17.47
CA LYS A 269 35.35 -24.86 -18.88
C LYS A 269 35.91 -26.24 -19.21
N ARG A 270 36.50 -26.92 -18.23
CA ARG A 270 37.07 -28.28 -18.39
C ARG A 270 36.04 -29.37 -18.24
N GLY A 271 34.78 -29.08 -17.90
CA GLY A 271 33.70 -30.02 -17.71
C GLY A 271 33.84 -30.90 -16.45
N LEU A 272 34.67 -30.46 -15.48
CA LEU A 272 34.85 -31.18 -14.19
C LEU A 272 33.84 -30.70 -13.14
N VAL A 273 33.30 -29.50 -13.31
CA VAL A 273 32.24 -28.91 -12.50
C VAL A 273 31.19 -28.37 -13.43
N ARG A 274 29.93 -28.65 -13.16
CA ARG A 274 28.76 -28.10 -13.86
C ARG A 274 28.12 -27.05 -12.99
N LEU A 275 27.66 -25.97 -13.58
CA LEU A 275 26.83 -24.98 -12.91
C LEU A 275 25.37 -25.28 -13.21
N GLU A 276 24.61 -25.53 -12.19
CA GLU A 276 23.16 -25.62 -12.22
C GLU A 276 22.56 -24.32 -11.68
N GLU A 277 21.49 -23.84 -12.30
CA GLU A 277 20.69 -22.79 -11.73
C GLU A 277 19.59 -23.39 -10.87
N THR A 278 19.57 -23.03 -9.58
CA THR A 278 18.50 -23.41 -8.67
C THR A 278 17.79 -22.16 -8.18
N ALA A 279 16.49 -22.27 -7.90
CA ALA A 279 15.78 -21.16 -7.31
C ALA A 279 16.35 -20.86 -5.91
N GLN A 280 16.76 -19.61 -5.69
CA GLN A 280 17.23 -19.17 -4.38
C GLN A 280 16.14 -19.38 -3.35
N ALA A 281 16.45 -20.10 -2.25
CA ALA A 281 15.52 -20.18 -1.13
C ALA A 281 15.23 -18.76 -0.60
N PHE A 282 13.95 -18.41 -0.53
CA PHE A 282 13.54 -17.10 -0.08
C PHE A 282 13.89 -16.92 1.40
N HIS A 283 14.90 -16.11 1.66
CA HIS A 283 15.17 -15.58 2.99
C HIS A 283 14.55 -14.20 3.07
N VAL A 284 13.59 -14.00 3.98
CA VAL A 284 13.06 -12.67 4.28
C VAL A 284 14.23 -11.81 4.74
N SER A 285 14.76 -10.97 3.84
CA SER A 285 15.85 -10.06 4.14
C SER A 285 15.43 -9.16 5.31
N GLY A 286 16.17 -9.20 6.43
CA GLY A 286 15.89 -8.42 7.63
C GLY A 286 15.33 -9.21 8.83
N LEU A 287 14.97 -10.50 8.67
CA LEU A 287 14.81 -11.39 9.81
C LEU A 287 16.19 -12.00 10.09
N GLY A 288 17.03 -11.26 10.83
CA GLY A 288 18.34 -11.73 11.25
C GLY A 288 18.24 -13.09 11.95
N HIS A 289 19.28 -13.93 11.79
CA HIS A 289 19.44 -15.23 12.44
C HIS A 289 19.49 -15.19 13.98
N GLY A 290 19.05 -14.08 14.59
CA GLY A 290 18.88 -13.87 16.03
C GLY A 290 17.55 -14.42 16.51
N GLY A 291 17.25 -15.67 16.19
CA GLY A 291 16.08 -16.39 16.71
C GLY A 291 16.18 -16.58 18.22
N LYS A 292 15.78 -15.59 19.02
CA LYS A 292 15.12 -15.92 20.27
C LYS A 292 13.92 -16.75 19.88
N LYS A 293 13.91 -18.04 20.28
CA LYS A 293 12.76 -18.92 20.18
C LYS A 293 11.58 -18.16 20.76
N PHE A 294 10.72 -17.64 19.92
CA PHE A 294 9.38 -17.21 20.31
C PHE A 294 8.58 -18.48 20.56
N ALA A 295 8.93 -19.17 21.64
CA ALA A 295 8.14 -20.27 22.18
C ALA A 295 6.91 -19.67 22.84
N HIS A 296 5.91 -19.32 22.05
CA HIS A 296 4.58 -19.05 22.55
C HIS A 296 3.72 -20.30 22.39
N GLU A 297 4.04 -21.34 23.10
CA GLU A 297 3.07 -22.30 23.61
C GLU A 297 2.33 -21.70 24.83
N HIS A 298 1.76 -20.51 24.68
CA HIS A 298 0.79 -20.06 25.65
C HIS A 298 -0.53 -20.71 25.28
N ALA A 299 -1.02 -21.59 26.18
CA ALA A 299 -2.38 -22.10 26.08
C ALA A 299 -3.36 -20.94 25.94
N LEU A 300 -4.27 -21.04 24.99
CA LEU A 300 -5.36 -20.06 24.83
C LEU A 300 -6.18 -20.01 26.11
N ASN A 301 -6.55 -18.80 26.55
CA ASN A 301 -7.49 -18.64 27.65
C ASN A 301 -8.92 -19.02 27.21
N GLU A 302 -9.86 -19.02 28.15
CA GLU A 302 -11.25 -19.46 27.91
C GLU A 302 -11.91 -18.62 26.81
N ALA A 303 -11.83 -17.29 26.86
CA ALA A 303 -12.41 -16.41 25.84
C ALA A 303 -11.78 -16.59 24.45
N GLN A 304 -10.47 -16.82 24.37
CA GLN A 304 -9.78 -17.13 23.13
C GLN A 304 -10.17 -18.50 22.57
N THR A 305 -10.37 -19.50 23.45
CA THR A 305 -10.80 -20.84 23.10
C THR A 305 -12.23 -20.84 22.56
N GLU A 306 -13.14 -20.10 23.20
CA GLU A 306 -14.51 -19.92 22.74
C GLU A 306 -14.57 -19.21 21.39
N ALA A 307 -13.80 -18.13 21.24
CA ALA A 307 -13.69 -17.41 19.97
C ALA A 307 -13.17 -18.33 18.85
N LEU A 308 -12.11 -19.09 19.11
CA LEU A 308 -11.56 -20.07 18.16
C LEU A 308 -12.60 -21.15 17.83
N GLY A 309 -13.30 -21.71 18.83
CA GLY A 309 -14.34 -22.71 18.62
C GLY A 309 -15.43 -22.22 17.67
N THR A 310 -15.88 -20.97 17.84
CA THR A 310 -16.87 -20.35 16.94
C THR A 310 -16.36 -20.25 15.49
N LEU A 311 -15.08 -19.86 15.30
CA LEU A 311 -14.49 -19.74 13.97
C LEU A 311 -14.26 -21.10 13.32
N VAL A 312 -13.80 -22.10 14.08
CA VAL A 312 -13.60 -23.48 13.60
C VAL A 312 -14.94 -24.07 13.16
N ALA A 313 -15.99 -23.98 13.97
CA ALA A 313 -17.31 -24.46 13.61
C ALA A 313 -17.86 -23.79 12.33
N ALA A 314 -17.53 -22.52 12.10
CA ALA A 314 -17.91 -21.83 10.87
C ALA A 314 -17.12 -22.36 9.66
N MET A 315 -15.82 -22.62 9.80
CA MET A 315 -14.98 -23.19 8.74
C MET A 315 -15.42 -24.63 8.38
N GLU A 316 -15.70 -25.45 9.38
CA GLU A 316 -16.17 -26.83 9.18
C GLU A 316 -17.54 -26.90 8.50
N LYS A 317 -18.46 -26.01 8.89
CA LYS A 317 -19.77 -25.89 8.25
C LYS A 317 -19.69 -25.47 6.80
N GLY A 318 -18.63 -24.75 6.44
CA GLY A 318 -18.46 -24.17 5.12
C GLY A 318 -19.49 -23.07 4.79
N GLY A 319 -19.38 -22.52 3.60
CA GLY A 319 -20.22 -21.42 3.13
C GLY A 319 -19.73 -20.05 3.61
N PHE A 320 -20.26 -19.00 2.96
CA PHE A 320 -19.89 -17.62 3.30
C PHE A 320 -20.48 -17.20 4.65
N ARG A 321 -19.63 -16.94 5.61
CA ARG A 321 -19.98 -16.36 6.90
C ARG A 321 -18.97 -15.31 7.35
N PRO A 322 -19.34 -14.04 7.35
CA PRO A 322 -18.49 -12.99 7.92
C PRO A 322 -18.64 -12.92 9.44
N HIS A 323 -17.50 -12.81 10.12
CA HIS A 323 -17.41 -12.68 11.56
C HIS A 323 -16.79 -11.33 11.93
N LEU A 324 -17.28 -10.69 12.96
CA LEU A 324 -16.65 -9.54 13.60
C LEU A 324 -16.06 -9.99 14.94
N LEU A 325 -14.74 -10.12 14.98
CA LEU A 325 -14.01 -10.42 16.21
C LEU A 325 -13.72 -9.10 16.96
N TYR A 326 -14.61 -8.74 17.85
CA TYR A 326 -14.47 -7.60 18.74
C TYR A 326 -13.67 -7.99 19.98
N GLY A 327 -12.41 -7.57 20.04
CA GLY A 327 -11.54 -7.87 21.17
C GLY A 327 -10.76 -6.64 21.59
N ILE A 328 -10.83 -6.28 22.87
CA ILE A 328 -10.14 -5.12 23.42
C ILE A 328 -8.62 -5.19 23.16
N THR A 329 -7.93 -4.06 23.25
CA THR A 329 -6.48 -4.01 23.07
C THR A 329 -5.77 -4.91 24.10
N GLY A 330 -4.94 -5.84 23.62
CA GLY A 330 -4.27 -6.81 24.49
C GLY A 330 -5.09 -8.06 24.84
N SER A 331 -6.25 -8.30 24.20
CA SER A 331 -7.03 -9.53 24.36
C SER A 331 -6.41 -10.77 23.69
N GLY A 332 -5.33 -10.59 22.89
CA GLY A 332 -4.64 -11.71 22.24
C GLY A 332 -5.29 -12.17 20.93
N LYS A 333 -5.96 -11.30 20.18
CA LYS A 333 -6.55 -11.61 18.85
C LYS A 333 -5.57 -12.36 17.94
N THR A 334 -4.30 -11.96 17.95
CA THR A 334 -3.26 -12.59 17.11
C THR A 334 -3.08 -14.08 17.42
N ALA A 335 -3.19 -14.50 18.69
CA ALA A 335 -3.11 -15.91 19.06
C ALA A 335 -4.29 -16.72 18.47
N VAL A 336 -5.51 -16.14 18.50
CA VAL A 336 -6.68 -16.72 17.86
C VAL A 336 -6.50 -16.82 16.34
N TYR A 337 -5.91 -15.80 15.70
CA TYR A 337 -5.63 -15.86 14.25
C TYR A 337 -4.65 -16.98 13.91
N VAL A 338 -3.54 -17.10 14.65
CA VAL A 338 -2.56 -18.17 14.43
C VAL A 338 -3.21 -19.55 14.59
N ALA A 339 -3.97 -19.75 15.67
CA ALA A 339 -4.67 -21.02 15.91
C ALA A 339 -5.72 -21.31 14.81
N ALA A 340 -6.47 -20.32 14.34
CA ALA A 340 -7.46 -20.49 13.28
C ALA A 340 -6.78 -20.84 11.93
N MET A 341 -5.65 -20.18 11.61
CA MET A 341 -4.86 -20.50 10.41
C MET A 341 -4.29 -21.93 10.48
N GLN A 342 -3.79 -22.38 11.64
CA GLN A 342 -3.33 -23.76 11.85
C GLN A 342 -4.47 -24.76 11.60
N ARG A 343 -5.68 -24.46 12.06
CA ARG A 343 -6.85 -25.31 11.80
C ARG A 343 -7.23 -25.34 10.31
N ALA A 344 -7.16 -24.20 9.63
CA ALA A 344 -7.39 -24.16 8.18
C ALA A 344 -6.36 -25.00 7.41
N LEU A 345 -5.06 -24.91 7.75
CA LEU A 345 -4.00 -25.72 7.16
C LEU A 345 -4.19 -27.22 7.41
N ALA A 346 -4.56 -27.60 8.63
CA ALA A 346 -4.85 -28.98 8.98
C ALA A 346 -6.04 -29.56 8.18
N ALA A 347 -6.99 -28.71 7.80
CA ALA A 347 -8.11 -29.06 6.91
C ALA A 347 -7.73 -29.01 5.41
N GLY A 348 -6.46 -28.89 5.06
CA GLY A 348 -5.98 -28.82 3.67
C GLY A 348 -6.27 -27.50 2.96
N LYS A 349 -6.68 -26.44 3.70
CA LYS A 349 -7.02 -25.13 3.15
C LYS A 349 -5.86 -24.13 3.33
N SER A 350 -5.87 -23.09 2.51
CA SER A 350 -4.96 -21.94 2.65
C SER A 350 -5.61 -20.82 3.48
N ALA A 351 -4.78 -19.97 4.08
CA ALA A 351 -5.22 -18.86 4.92
C ALA A 351 -4.55 -17.53 4.55
N LEU A 352 -5.34 -16.46 4.48
CA LEU A 352 -4.89 -15.11 4.21
C LEU A 352 -5.09 -14.24 5.45
N LEU A 353 -4.02 -13.57 5.91
CA LEU A 353 -4.08 -12.54 6.95
C LEU A 353 -3.72 -11.18 6.35
N LEU A 354 -4.67 -10.26 6.34
CA LEU A 354 -4.44 -8.87 6.01
C LEU A 354 -4.13 -8.08 7.29
N VAL A 355 -3.06 -7.27 7.23
CA VAL A 355 -2.66 -6.36 8.30
C VAL A 355 -2.53 -4.94 7.76
N PRO A 356 -2.73 -3.88 8.58
CA PRO A 356 -2.44 -2.50 8.16
C PRO A 356 -1.00 -2.33 7.70
N GLU A 357 -0.73 -1.37 6.81
CA GLU A 357 0.61 -1.17 6.23
C GLU A 357 1.71 -0.99 7.29
N ILE A 358 1.39 -0.30 8.39
CA ILE A 358 2.29 -0.12 9.54
C ILE A 358 2.25 -1.34 10.49
N GLY A 359 1.24 -2.19 10.38
CA GLY A 359 1.06 -3.37 11.24
C GLY A 359 1.96 -4.55 10.90
N LEU A 360 2.53 -4.61 9.68
CA LEU A 360 3.48 -5.67 9.31
C LEU A 360 4.88 -5.36 9.89
N THR A 361 4.94 -5.38 11.22
CA THR A 361 6.21 -5.19 11.93
C THR A 361 7.09 -6.43 11.82
N PRO A 362 8.43 -6.28 11.99
CA PRO A 362 9.34 -7.41 12.05
C PRO A 362 8.91 -8.48 13.06
N GLY A 363 8.33 -8.07 14.19
CA GLY A 363 7.85 -8.98 15.23
C GLY A 363 6.69 -9.86 14.76
N ILE A 364 5.68 -9.31 14.11
CA ILE A 364 4.54 -10.08 13.56
C ILE A 364 5.03 -10.99 12.43
N ALA A 365 5.87 -10.47 11.53
CA ALA A 365 6.44 -11.29 10.46
C ALA A 365 7.26 -12.47 11.02
N ALA A 366 8.13 -12.23 12.02
CA ALA A 366 8.91 -13.28 12.68
C ALA A 366 8.03 -14.30 13.40
N GLN A 367 6.97 -13.85 14.08
CA GLN A 367 6.01 -14.74 14.74
C GLN A 367 5.30 -15.66 13.74
N MET A 368 4.87 -15.11 12.59
CA MET A 368 4.23 -15.90 11.54
C MET A 368 5.19 -16.91 10.90
N VAL A 369 6.43 -16.48 10.60
CA VAL A 369 7.46 -17.39 10.07
C VAL A 369 7.79 -18.49 11.07
N ALA A 370 7.83 -18.20 12.36
CA ALA A 370 8.06 -19.19 13.41
C ALA A 370 6.88 -20.19 13.56
N ALA A 371 5.64 -19.69 13.42
CA ALA A 371 4.44 -20.53 13.57
C ALA A 371 4.18 -21.46 12.36
N PHE A 372 4.61 -21.09 11.15
CA PHE A 372 4.23 -21.77 9.91
C PHE A 372 5.43 -22.19 9.03
N ALA A 373 6.63 -22.23 9.58
CA ALA A 373 7.87 -22.84 9.07
C ALA A 373 7.96 -23.07 7.54
N GLY A 374 8.21 -22.05 6.73
CA GLY A 374 8.43 -22.20 5.28
C GLY A 374 7.16 -22.12 4.41
N GLU A 375 5.98 -22.34 4.98
CA GLU A 375 4.69 -22.23 4.27
C GLU A 375 4.13 -20.78 4.25
N VAL A 376 4.90 -19.80 4.71
CA VAL A 376 4.49 -18.38 4.78
C VAL A 376 5.03 -17.61 3.59
N ALA A 377 4.18 -16.78 2.99
CA ALA A 377 4.55 -15.69 2.10
C ALA A 377 4.19 -14.34 2.71
N LEU A 378 5.10 -13.37 2.57
CA LEU A 378 4.89 -11.99 3.01
C LEU A 378 4.71 -11.07 1.80
N LEU A 379 3.60 -10.30 1.77
CA LEU A 379 3.30 -9.36 0.69
C LEU A 379 3.11 -7.94 1.24
N HIS A 380 4.07 -7.04 0.99
CA HIS A 380 4.02 -5.65 1.44
C HIS A 380 4.68 -4.68 0.44
N SER A 381 4.49 -3.38 0.65
CA SER A 381 4.94 -2.31 -0.25
C SER A 381 6.46 -2.19 -0.38
N GLN A 382 7.23 -2.65 0.63
CA GLN A 382 8.70 -2.56 0.65
C GLN A 382 9.42 -3.71 -0.08
N LEU A 383 8.69 -4.74 -0.53
CA LEU A 383 9.29 -5.76 -1.39
C LEU A 383 9.71 -5.15 -2.72
N THR A 384 10.90 -5.53 -3.18
CA THR A 384 11.31 -5.22 -4.55
C THR A 384 10.34 -5.87 -5.54
N PRO A 385 10.24 -5.36 -6.77
CA PRO A 385 9.39 -5.99 -7.79
C PRO A 385 9.70 -7.48 -8.00
N ASP A 386 10.98 -7.86 -8.00
CA ASP A 386 11.43 -9.25 -8.18
C ASP A 386 11.02 -10.12 -6.98
N GLU A 387 11.22 -9.67 -5.74
CA GLU A 387 10.76 -10.38 -4.53
C GLU A 387 9.24 -10.56 -4.50
N ARG A 388 8.50 -9.53 -4.90
CA ARG A 388 7.04 -9.60 -4.97
C ARG A 388 6.57 -10.62 -6.00
N ALA A 389 7.19 -10.67 -7.17
CA ALA A 389 6.87 -11.64 -8.20
C ALA A 389 7.20 -13.07 -7.74
N GLU A 390 8.34 -13.29 -7.10
CA GLU A 390 8.71 -14.58 -6.53
C GLU A 390 7.71 -15.06 -5.48
N GLN A 391 7.33 -14.20 -4.50
CA GLN A 391 6.33 -14.56 -3.51
C GLN A 391 4.98 -14.88 -4.17
N TRP A 392 4.57 -14.09 -5.16
CA TRP A 392 3.33 -14.29 -5.90
C TRP A 392 3.30 -15.68 -6.59
N HIS A 393 4.40 -16.09 -7.24
CA HIS A 393 4.51 -17.40 -7.87
C HIS A 393 4.57 -18.55 -6.87
N ARG A 394 5.26 -18.38 -5.71
CA ARG A 394 5.26 -19.37 -4.63
C ARG A 394 3.86 -19.64 -4.11
N ILE A 395 3.07 -18.56 -3.92
CA ILE A 395 1.68 -18.68 -3.50
C ILE A 395 0.86 -19.41 -4.55
N ARG A 396 0.98 -19.03 -5.84
CA ARG A 396 0.24 -19.66 -6.93
C ARG A 396 0.52 -21.16 -7.07
N ARG A 397 1.76 -21.57 -6.84
CA ARG A 397 2.14 -23.00 -6.86
C ARG A 397 1.74 -23.78 -5.59
N GLY A 398 1.16 -23.10 -4.59
CA GLY A 398 0.78 -23.72 -3.31
C GLY A 398 1.96 -24.01 -2.38
N GLU A 399 3.16 -23.53 -2.68
CA GLU A 399 4.35 -23.63 -1.82
C GLU A 399 4.22 -22.80 -0.53
N ALA A 400 3.40 -21.73 -0.58
CA ALA A 400 3.06 -20.92 0.56
C ALA A 400 1.55 -20.91 0.74
N ARG A 401 1.07 -21.65 1.76
CA ARG A 401 -0.36 -21.76 2.07
C ARG A 401 -0.85 -20.72 3.08
N VAL A 402 0.05 -20.05 3.78
CA VAL A 402 -0.26 -18.88 4.64
C VAL A 402 0.30 -17.62 3.97
N VAL A 403 -0.58 -16.67 3.70
CA VAL A 403 -0.17 -15.37 3.18
C VAL A 403 -0.45 -14.31 4.22
N VAL A 404 0.58 -13.55 4.58
CA VAL A 404 0.44 -12.36 5.45
C VAL A 404 0.84 -11.14 4.64
N GLY A 405 -0.02 -10.14 4.61
CA GLY A 405 0.33 -8.96 3.83
C GLY A 405 -0.56 -7.76 4.07
N THR A 406 -0.20 -6.67 3.40
CA THR A 406 -0.96 -5.43 3.45
C THR A 406 -2.14 -5.49 2.48
N ARG A 407 -2.84 -4.39 2.31
CA ARG A 407 -4.04 -4.25 1.46
C ARG A 407 -3.98 -5.04 0.13
N SER A 408 -2.88 -4.96 -0.61
CA SER A 408 -2.75 -5.63 -1.92
C SER A 408 -2.65 -7.15 -1.85
N ALA A 409 -2.33 -7.73 -0.69
CA ALA A 409 -2.30 -9.17 -0.50
C ALA A 409 -3.68 -9.83 -0.64
N VAL A 410 -4.75 -9.04 -0.62
CA VAL A 410 -6.12 -9.51 -0.91
C VAL A 410 -6.24 -10.14 -2.31
N PHE A 411 -5.31 -9.89 -3.22
CA PHE A 411 -5.25 -10.46 -4.57
C PHE A 411 -4.28 -11.64 -4.73
N ALA A 412 -3.70 -12.14 -3.64
CA ALA A 412 -2.78 -13.27 -3.69
C ALA A 412 -3.46 -14.50 -4.35
N PRO A 413 -2.83 -15.13 -5.35
CA PRO A 413 -3.42 -16.25 -6.10
C PRO A 413 -3.34 -17.56 -5.30
N MET A 414 -4.08 -17.65 -4.21
CA MET A 414 -4.03 -18.76 -3.26
C MET A 414 -4.93 -19.91 -3.72
N PRO A 415 -4.36 -21.11 -3.94
CA PRO A 415 -5.18 -22.32 -4.09
C PRO A 415 -5.92 -22.64 -2.79
N ASP A 416 -7.13 -23.16 -2.90
CA ASP A 416 -7.94 -23.67 -1.77
C ASP A 416 -8.08 -22.71 -0.59
N LEU A 417 -8.23 -21.40 -0.84
CA LEU A 417 -8.38 -20.39 0.20
C LEU A 417 -9.66 -20.63 1.01
N GLY A 418 -9.49 -21.00 2.30
CA GLY A 418 -10.60 -21.35 3.21
C GLY A 418 -10.83 -20.34 4.34
N LEU A 419 -9.84 -19.49 4.62
CA LEU A 419 -9.92 -18.52 5.71
C LEU A 419 -9.29 -17.18 5.29
N ILE A 420 -10.04 -16.08 5.49
CA ILE A 420 -9.54 -14.73 5.33
C ILE A 420 -9.67 -13.99 6.67
N LEU A 421 -8.56 -13.45 7.16
CA LEU A 421 -8.47 -12.66 8.38
C LEU A 421 -8.10 -11.22 8.01
N VAL A 422 -8.77 -10.24 8.60
CA VAL A 422 -8.45 -8.81 8.43
C VAL A 422 -8.25 -8.22 9.81
N ASP A 423 -7.00 -7.96 10.18
CA ASP A 423 -6.67 -7.36 11.46
C ASP A 423 -6.82 -5.84 11.40
N GLU A 424 -7.22 -5.22 12.54
CA GLU A 424 -7.52 -3.79 12.65
C GLU A 424 -8.38 -3.30 11.45
N GLU A 425 -9.52 -3.97 11.20
CA GLU A 425 -10.36 -3.80 10.00
C GLU A 425 -10.84 -2.36 9.75
N HIS A 426 -10.84 -1.55 10.82
CA HIS A 426 -11.19 -0.13 10.81
C HIS A 426 -10.10 0.78 10.22
N ASP A 427 -8.86 0.24 10.02
CA ASP A 427 -7.73 1.07 9.62
C ASP A 427 -7.89 1.67 8.22
N GLY A 428 -7.71 3.00 8.11
CA GLY A 428 -7.84 3.72 6.85
C GLY A 428 -6.83 3.31 5.76
N SER A 429 -5.72 2.62 6.11
CA SER A 429 -4.73 2.15 5.12
C SER A 429 -5.26 1.04 4.20
N TYR A 430 -6.37 0.40 4.57
CA TYR A 430 -7.06 -0.53 3.68
C TYR A 430 -7.74 0.15 2.48
N LYS A 431 -7.95 1.46 2.52
CA LYS A 431 -8.45 2.23 1.38
C LYS A 431 -7.31 2.61 0.43
N GLN A 432 -7.44 2.31 -0.85
CA GLN A 432 -6.48 2.74 -1.86
C GLN A 432 -6.76 4.18 -2.29
N GLU A 433 -5.74 5.03 -2.32
CA GLU A 433 -5.87 6.44 -2.68
C GLU A 433 -5.81 6.67 -4.20
N GLU A 434 -5.26 5.73 -4.95
CA GLU A 434 -5.15 5.76 -6.41
C GLU A 434 -6.17 4.81 -7.05
N THR A 435 -6.49 5.02 -8.34
CA THR A 435 -7.37 4.12 -9.10
C THR A 435 -6.72 2.74 -9.28
N PRO A 436 -7.49 1.66 -9.01
CA PRO A 436 -8.85 1.58 -8.47
C PRO A 436 -8.89 1.89 -6.97
N ARG A 437 -9.81 2.78 -6.54
CA ARG A 437 -9.92 3.23 -5.14
C ARG A 437 -10.71 2.24 -4.28
N TYR A 438 -10.30 0.98 -4.28
CA TYR A 438 -10.96 -0.08 -3.51
C TYR A 438 -10.62 -0.02 -2.01
N HIS A 439 -11.46 -0.67 -1.20
CA HIS A 439 -11.21 -0.90 0.21
C HIS A 439 -10.86 -2.38 0.45
N GLY A 440 -9.65 -2.68 0.93
CA GLY A 440 -9.14 -4.05 1.07
C GLY A 440 -10.01 -4.94 1.95
N ARG A 441 -10.59 -4.42 3.05
CA ARG A 441 -11.56 -5.12 3.90
C ARG A 441 -12.79 -5.57 3.10
N ASP A 442 -13.40 -4.66 2.34
CA ASP A 442 -14.63 -4.94 1.61
C ASP A 442 -14.37 -5.89 0.45
N VAL A 443 -13.19 -5.78 -0.19
CA VAL A 443 -12.71 -6.75 -1.19
C VAL A 443 -12.50 -8.12 -0.56
N ALA A 444 -11.93 -8.20 0.66
CA ALA A 444 -11.74 -9.47 1.39
C ALA A 444 -13.08 -10.14 1.69
N VAL A 445 -14.08 -9.38 2.13
CA VAL A 445 -15.45 -9.88 2.36
C VAL A 445 -16.08 -10.39 1.05
N MET A 446 -15.92 -9.65 -0.04
CA MET A 446 -16.44 -10.08 -1.34
C MET A 446 -15.71 -11.30 -1.88
N ARG A 447 -14.38 -11.37 -1.71
CA ARG A 447 -13.58 -12.53 -2.09
C ARG A 447 -14.04 -13.78 -1.34
N ALA A 448 -14.24 -13.66 -0.02
CA ALA A 448 -14.78 -14.76 0.79
C ALA A 448 -16.17 -15.19 0.33
N LYS A 449 -17.02 -14.25 -0.10
CA LYS A 449 -18.34 -14.55 -0.66
C LYS A 449 -18.25 -15.33 -1.97
N LEU A 450 -17.35 -14.96 -2.87
CA LEU A 450 -17.14 -15.68 -4.14
C LEU A 450 -16.62 -17.10 -3.93
N LEU A 451 -15.73 -17.28 -2.94
CA LEU A 451 -15.17 -18.58 -2.59
C LEU A 451 -16.07 -19.43 -1.67
N GLY A 452 -17.11 -18.84 -1.09
CA GLY A 452 -17.93 -19.53 -0.09
C GLY A 452 -17.15 -19.89 1.18
N CYS A 453 -16.20 -19.04 1.63
CA CYS A 453 -15.35 -19.34 2.79
C CYS A 453 -15.57 -18.36 3.96
N THR A 454 -14.93 -18.65 5.09
CA THR A 454 -15.02 -17.82 6.30
C THR A 454 -14.13 -16.58 6.20
N VAL A 455 -14.68 -15.43 6.59
CA VAL A 455 -13.93 -14.17 6.75
C VAL A 455 -14.12 -13.61 8.15
N VAL A 456 -13.02 -13.18 8.77
CA VAL A 456 -12.99 -12.61 10.12
C VAL A 456 -12.42 -11.21 10.07
N LEU A 457 -13.18 -10.25 10.55
CA LEU A 457 -12.79 -8.85 10.70
C LEU A 457 -12.49 -8.59 12.16
N GLY A 458 -11.22 -8.39 12.51
CA GLY A 458 -10.80 -8.20 13.87
C GLY A 458 -10.48 -6.75 14.20
N SER A 459 -10.95 -6.28 15.34
CA SER A 459 -10.65 -4.93 15.84
C SER A 459 -10.95 -4.78 17.33
N ALA A 460 -10.22 -3.86 18.00
CA ALA A 460 -10.58 -3.36 19.32
C ALA A 460 -11.60 -2.21 19.23
N THR A 461 -11.64 -1.53 18.12
CA THR A 461 -12.51 -0.39 17.83
C THR A 461 -13.08 -0.56 16.42
N PRO A 462 -14.00 -1.50 16.21
CA PRO A 462 -14.55 -1.80 14.88
C PRO A 462 -15.02 -0.54 14.15
N SER A 463 -15.00 -0.57 12.81
CA SER A 463 -15.68 0.47 12.04
C SER A 463 -17.18 0.40 12.28
N LEU A 464 -17.86 1.55 12.29
CA LEU A 464 -19.31 1.58 12.53
C LEU A 464 -20.09 0.86 11.42
N GLU A 465 -19.53 0.69 10.23
CA GLU A 465 -20.07 -0.14 9.16
C GLU A 465 -20.08 -1.62 9.54
N SER A 466 -18.96 -2.14 10.04
CA SER A 466 -18.85 -3.53 10.50
C SER A 466 -19.68 -3.79 11.73
N TRP A 467 -19.69 -2.84 12.67
CA TRP A 467 -20.52 -2.91 13.88
C TRP A 467 -22.01 -2.97 13.54
N ASN A 468 -22.51 -2.06 12.69
CA ASN A 468 -23.90 -2.05 12.25
C ASN A 468 -24.30 -3.34 11.49
N ASN A 469 -23.36 -3.94 10.72
CA ASN A 469 -23.61 -5.22 10.07
C ASN A 469 -23.74 -6.35 11.09
N ALA A 470 -22.96 -6.33 12.18
CA ALA A 470 -23.07 -7.29 13.27
C ALA A 470 -24.40 -7.10 14.05
N GLU A 471 -24.77 -5.86 14.39
CA GLU A 471 -26.06 -5.57 15.05
C GLU A 471 -27.28 -6.00 14.22
N ARG A 472 -27.18 -5.92 12.90
CA ARG A 472 -28.22 -6.38 11.96
C ARG A 472 -28.20 -7.89 11.70
N GLY A 473 -27.32 -8.65 12.35
CA GLY A 473 -27.16 -10.09 12.17
C GLY A 473 -26.57 -10.52 10.83
N ARG A 474 -25.99 -9.58 10.06
CA ARG A 474 -25.28 -9.87 8.82
C ARG A 474 -23.90 -10.47 9.08
N TYR A 475 -23.26 -10.06 10.18
CA TYR A 475 -22.00 -10.58 10.68
C TYR A 475 -22.24 -11.29 12.03
N VAL A 476 -21.54 -12.39 12.25
CA VAL A 476 -21.53 -13.06 13.56
C VAL A 476 -20.55 -12.29 14.45
N ARG A 477 -21.03 -11.76 15.58
CA ARG A 477 -20.20 -11.06 16.55
C ARG A 477 -19.58 -12.06 17.51
N VAL A 478 -18.24 -12.05 17.62
CA VAL A 478 -17.43 -12.82 18.54
C VAL A 478 -16.70 -11.82 19.45
N GLU A 479 -16.81 -11.96 20.76
CA GLU A 479 -16.30 -10.97 21.69
C GLU A 479 -15.18 -11.53 22.58
N MET A 480 -14.15 -10.73 22.79
CA MET A 480 -13.03 -10.98 23.71
C MET A 480 -12.83 -9.75 24.58
N ARG A 481 -13.55 -9.70 25.71
CA ARG A 481 -13.66 -8.52 26.58
C ARG A 481 -12.55 -8.40 27.62
N GLU A 482 -11.70 -9.41 27.78
CA GLU A 482 -10.63 -9.43 28.76
C GLU A 482 -9.24 -9.34 28.12
N ARG A 483 -8.31 -8.67 28.80
CA ARG A 483 -6.89 -8.69 28.44
C ARG A 483 -6.25 -10.02 28.85
N VAL A 484 -5.23 -10.41 28.09
CA VAL A 484 -4.37 -11.55 28.48
C VAL A 484 -3.82 -11.28 29.88
N GLN A 485 -3.83 -12.31 30.73
CA GLN A 485 -3.44 -12.24 32.16
C GLN A 485 -4.32 -11.31 33.01
N SER A 486 -5.58 -11.03 32.60
CA SER A 486 -6.55 -10.18 33.32
C SER A 486 -6.00 -8.82 33.77
N ARG A 487 -5.03 -8.26 32.99
CA ARG A 487 -4.43 -6.95 33.29
C ARG A 487 -5.47 -5.84 33.14
N PRO A 488 -5.52 -4.85 34.07
CA PRO A 488 -6.46 -3.74 33.95
C PRO A 488 -6.14 -2.87 32.73
N LEU A 489 -7.18 -2.22 32.20
CA LEU A 489 -6.99 -1.17 31.22
C LEU A 489 -6.32 0.05 31.89
N PRO A 490 -5.48 0.84 31.18
CA PRO A 490 -4.85 2.02 31.75
C PRO A 490 -5.90 3.08 32.13
N ALA A 491 -5.66 3.81 33.21
CA ALA A 491 -6.51 4.93 33.59
C ALA A 491 -6.36 6.08 32.59
N VAL A 492 -7.46 6.58 32.06
CA VAL A 492 -7.50 7.72 31.13
C VAL A 492 -8.03 8.95 31.87
N GLU A 493 -7.18 9.98 31.98
CA GLU A 493 -7.51 11.27 32.59
C GLU A 493 -7.65 12.32 31.46
N MET A 494 -8.78 13.04 31.47
CA MET A 494 -9.00 14.17 30.56
C MET A 494 -8.58 15.46 31.23
N ILE A 495 -7.64 16.19 30.62
CA ILE A 495 -7.14 17.48 31.10
C ILE A 495 -7.89 18.59 30.37
N ASP A 496 -8.64 19.42 31.13
CA ASP A 496 -9.38 20.56 30.58
C ASP A 496 -8.46 21.73 30.26
N MET A 497 -8.13 21.91 29.00
CA MET A 497 -7.28 23.00 28.53
C MET A 497 -7.96 24.39 28.66
N ARG A 498 -9.28 24.44 28.88
CA ARG A 498 -9.99 25.71 29.14
C ARG A 498 -9.68 26.21 30.56
N GLU A 499 -9.55 25.30 31.52
CA GLU A 499 -9.12 25.59 32.90
C GLU A 499 -7.66 26.02 32.92
N GLU A 500 -6.78 25.28 32.24
CA GLU A 500 -5.37 25.62 32.09
C GLU A 500 -5.21 27.06 31.51
N PHE A 501 -5.98 27.42 30.48
CA PHE A 501 -5.97 28.75 29.89
C PHE A 501 -6.49 29.83 30.87
N ARG A 502 -7.54 29.55 31.65
CA ARG A 502 -8.09 30.49 32.64
C ARG A 502 -7.11 30.78 33.78
N GLU A 503 -6.36 29.78 34.22
CA GLU A 503 -5.42 29.91 35.31
C GLU A 503 -4.10 30.55 34.90
N THR A 504 -3.60 30.25 33.71
CA THR A 504 -2.29 30.75 33.26
C THR A 504 -2.37 32.05 32.46
N GLY A 505 -3.53 32.39 31.90
CA GLY A 505 -3.73 33.55 31.02
C GLY A 505 -2.97 33.44 29.67
N GLN A 506 -2.25 32.34 29.44
CA GLN A 506 -1.40 32.14 28.28
C GLN A 506 -1.74 30.86 27.52
N GLU A 507 -1.47 30.85 26.24
CA GLU A 507 -1.55 29.64 25.43
C GLU A 507 -0.37 28.70 25.76
N GLN A 508 -0.69 27.51 26.24
CA GLN A 508 0.28 26.48 26.51
C GLN A 508 0.01 25.27 25.63
N MET A 509 1.07 24.77 24.98
CA MET A 509 0.99 23.53 24.20
C MET A 509 0.85 22.33 25.13
N PHE A 510 1.54 22.33 26.24
CA PHE A 510 1.54 21.27 27.25
C PHE A 510 0.96 21.80 28.56
N SER A 511 0.01 21.09 29.12
CA SER A 511 -0.52 21.43 30.44
C SER A 511 0.49 21.15 31.53
N ARG A 512 0.44 21.92 32.61
CA ARG A 512 1.28 21.71 33.80
C ARG A 512 1.14 20.29 34.33
N ARG A 513 -0.07 19.75 34.31
CA ARG A 513 -0.37 18.37 34.71
C ARG A 513 0.40 17.32 33.90
N LEU A 514 0.43 17.46 32.56
CA LEU A 514 1.18 16.57 31.69
C LEU A 514 2.68 16.67 31.94
N LEU A 515 3.20 17.89 32.06
CA LEU A 515 4.63 18.12 32.31
C LEU A 515 5.08 17.52 33.66
N THR A 516 4.31 17.75 34.73
CA THR A 516 4.62 17.21 36.06
C THR A 516 4.62 15.67 36.05
N GLU A 517 3.64 15.04 35.39
CA GLU A 517 3.57 13.57 35.35
C GLU A 517 4.68 12.99 34.45
N THR A 518 5.02 13.69 33.36
CA THR A 518 6.13 13.27 32.49
C THR A 518 7.45 13.31 33.28
N GLN A 519 7.74 14.39 34.01
CA GLN A 519 8.94 14.48 34.86
C GLN A 519 8.96 13.37 35.90
N ALA A 520 7.87 13.17 36.61
CA ALA A 520 7.79 12.13 37.63
C ALA A 520 8.01 10.71 37.05
N THR A 521 7.53 10.46 35.82
CA THR A 521 7.74 9.18 35.10
C THR A 521 9.23 8.99 34.75
N LEU A 522 9.87 10.03 34.23
CA LEU A 522 11.30 9.99 33.91
C LEU A 522 12.17 9.84 35.16
N ASP A 523 11.82 10.49 36.28
CA ASP A 523 12.51 10.39 37.57
C ASP A 523 12.43 8.98 38.17
N ARG A 524 11.34 8.23 37.88
CA ARG A 524 11.23 6.81 38.27
C ARG A 524 12.01 5.87 37.35
N GLY A 525 12.65 6.39 36.32
CA GLY A 525 13.36 5.58 35.32
C GLY A 525 12.43 4.85 34.35
N GLU A 526 11.17 5.22 34.29
CA GLU A 526 10.14 4.66 33.42
C GLU A 526 10.13 5.37 32.04
N GLN A 527 9.36 4.86 31.10
CA GLN A 527 9.26 5.44 29.76
C GLN A 527 7.92 6.14 29.53
N ALA A 528 7.97 7.25 28.80
CA ALA A 528 6.78 8.01 28.41
C ALA A 528 6.66 8.13 26.88
N ILE A 529 5.42 8.21 26.42
CA ILE A 529 5.07 8.54 25.04
C ILE A 529 4.30 9.85 25.04
N VAL A 530 4.67 10.80 24.16
CA VAL A 530 3.87 11.99 23.87
C VAL A 530 3.42 11.96 22.41
N LEU A 531 2.13 11.75 22.21
CA LEU A 531 1.51 11.79 20.90
C LEU A 531 1.10 13.22 20.57
N LEU A 532 1.72 13.76 19.50
CA LEU A 532 1.36 15.05 18.93
C LEU A 532 0.46 14.81 17.71
N ASN A 533 -0.81 15.18 17.80
CA ASN A 533 -1.73 14.99 16.70
C ASN A 533 -1.52 16.07 15.63
N ARG A 534 -0.60 15.80 14.66
CA ARG A 534 -0.03 16.76 13.69
C ARG A 534 -0.87 17.00 12.43
N ARG A 535 -1.90 16.22 12.14
CA ARG A 535 -2.53 16.23 10.82
C ARG A 535 -3.79 17.10 10.77
N GLY A 536 -3.69 18.26 10.11
CA GLY A 536 -4.80 19.04 9.63
C GLY A 536 -4.32 20.27 8.89
N TYR A 537 -4.43 20.27 7.57
CA TYR A 537 -4.28 21.47 6.73
C TYR A 537 -5.50 22.39 6.81
N SER A 538 -6.53 22.02 7.58
CA SER A 538 -7.76 22.79 7.74
C SER A 538 -7.70 23.62 9.00
N PHE A 539 -7.78 24.92 8.85
CA PHE A 539 -7.91 25.84 9.96
C PHE A 539 -9.36 25.83 10.44
N VAL A 540 -9.59 25.30 11.62
CA VAL A 540 -10.89 25.33 12.29
C VAL A 540 -10.88 26.45 13.33
N VAL A 541 -11.99 27.18 13.44
CA VAL A 541 -12.16 28.21 14.48
C VAL A 541 -12.86 27.60 15.67
N MET A 542 -12.24 27.69 16.84
CA MET A 542 -12.75 27.18 18.12
C MET A 542 -12.61 28.23 19.21
N CYS A 543 -13.58 28.30 20.10
CA CYS A 543 -13.51 29.17 21.28
C CYS A 543 -12.66 28.52 22.38
N ARG A 544 -11.60 29.21 22.86
CA ARG A 544 -10.76 28.73 23.97
C ARG A 544 -11.50 28.70 25.32
N SER A 545 -12.45 29.61 25.51
CA SER A 545 -13.15 29.75 26.79
C SER A 545 -14.20 28.67 27.02
N CYS A 546 -14.86 28.16 25.96
CA CYS A 546 -15.91 27.16 26.11
C CYS A 546 -15.77 25.91 25.20
N GLY A 547 -14.74 25.87 24.33
CA GLY A 547 -14.51 24.75 23.43
C GLY A 547 -15.46 24.68 22.23
N GLU A 548 -16.36 25.67 22.01
CA GLU A 548 -17.32 25.66 20.93
C GLU A 548 -16.63 25.79 19.57
N LYS A 549 -17.08 24.99 18.61
CA LYS A 549 -16.66 25.05 17.19
C LYS A 549 -17.75 25.72 16.39
N ILE A 550 -17.33 26.28 15.23
CA ILE A 550 -18.30 26.82 14.29
C ILE A 550 -18.59 25.78 13.23
N GLU A 551 -19.82 25.27 13.26
CA GLU A 551 -20.27 24.18 12.39
C GLU A 551 -21.18 24.68 11.27
N CYS A 552 -21.28 23.88 10.20
CA CYS A 552 -22.18 24.11 9.08
C CYS A 552 -23.61 23.71 9.47
N GLU A 553 -24.56 24.61 9.33
CA GLU A 553 -25.97 24.40 9.61
C GLU A 553 -26.60 23.28 8.75
N ASN A 554 -26.08 23.07 7.53
CA ASN A 554 -26.59 22.07 6.58
C ASN A 554 -25.98 20.69 6.73
N CYS A 555 -24.73 20.58 7.24
CA CYS A 555 -23.94 19.36 7.19
C CYS A 555 -23.46 18.87 8.56
N ALA A 556 -23.62 19.69 9.62
CA ALA A 556 -23.13 19.40 10.98
C ALA A 556 -21.66 18.95 11.02
N ILE A 557 -20.81 19.60 10.23
CA ILE A 557 -19.36 19.48 10.22
C ILE A 557 -18.75 20.83 10.48
N SER A 558 -17.53 20.88 11.03
CA SER A 558 -16.82 22.13 11.27
C SER A 558 -16.60 22.91 9.97
N LEU A 559 -16.79 24.23 10.03
CA LEU A 559 -16.44 25.12 8.92
C LEU A 559 -14.94 25.36 8.89
N THR A 560 -14.37 25.39 7.70
CA THR A 560 -12.95 25.66 7.48
C THR A 560 -12.70 27.16 7.29
N TYR A 561 -11.70 27.70 8.00
CA TYR A 561 -11.27 29.07 7.88
C TYR A 561 -10.38 29.27 6.66
N HIS A 562 -10.71 30.24 5.85
CA HIS A 562 -9.92 30.71 4.70
C HIS A 562 -9.35 32.10 4.99
N LYS A 563 -8.01 32.21 4.90
CA LYS A 563 -7.33 33.51 5.01
C LYS A 563 -7.68 34.39 3.82
N PRO A 564 -7.65 35.73 3.96
CA PRO A 564 -7.72 36.62 2.82
C PRO A 564 -6.60 36.29 1.82
N GLY A 565 -6.92 36.19 0.54
CA GLY A 565 -5.96 35.86 -0.52
C GLY A 565 -6.54 36.19 -1.90
N ASN A 566 -5.70 36.10 -2.94
CA ASN A 566 -6.07 36.30 -4.34
C ASN A 566 -6.84 35.11 -4.95
N GLU A 567 -7.72 34.43 -4.22
CA GLU A 567 -8.56 33.40 -4.77
C GLU A 567 -9.80 33.97 -5.41
N GLN A 568 -10.15 33.48 -6.61
CA GLN A 568 -11.40 33.79 -7.30
C GLN A 568 -12.49 32.76 -6.96
N ASP A 569 -13.73 33.17 -6.95
CA ASP A 569 -14.87 32.25 -6.79
C ASP A 569 -15.35 31.68 -8.14
N LEU A 570 -16.44 30.88 -8.12
CA LEU A 570 -17.04 30.29 -9.32
C LEU A 570 -17.51 31.34 -10.36
N ASN A 571 -17.69 32.58 -9.94
CA ASN A 571 -18.10 33.67 -10.81
C ASN A 571 -16.92 34.56 -11.25
N GLY A 572 -15.67 34.22 -10.85
CA GLY A 572 -14.46 34.99 -11.18
C GLY A 572 -14.23 36.22 -10.31
N GLU A 573 -15.03 36.44 -9.25
CA GLU A 573 -14.88 37.59 -8.36
C GLU A 573 -13.74 37.35 -7.36
N ALA A 574 -12.96 38.45 -7.11
CA ALA A 574 -11.88 38.42 -6.13
C ALA A 574 -12.42 38.18 -4.72
N ARG A 575 -11.92 37.17 -4.04
CA ARG A 575 -12.35 36.83 -2.68
C ARG A 575 -11.65 37.73 -1.67
N VAL A 576 -12.38 38.72 -1.16
CA VAL A 576 -11.89 39.66 -0.17
C VAL A 576 -12.47 39.30 1.21
N GLY A 577 -11.58 39.15 2.21
CA GLY A 577 -11.97 39.01 3.63
C GLY A 577 -11.78 37.62 4.23
N GLN A 578 -11.81 37.57 5.56
CA GLN A 578 -11.77 36.32 6.35
C GLN A 578 -13.15 35.64 6.30
N ARG A 579 -13.18 34.39 5.92
CA ARG A 579 -14.43 33.63 5.84
C ARG A 579 -14.30 32.20 6.36
N LEU A 580 -15.45 31.63 6.73
CA LEU A 580 -15.66 30.25 7.04
C LEU A 580 -16.43 29.58 5.89
N GLU A 581 -16.00 28.42 5.44
CA GLU A 581 -16.61 27.69 4.33
C GLU A 581 -16.82 26.21 4.65
N CYS A 582 -17.98 25.69 4.28
CA CYS A 582 -18.27 24.27 4.34
C CYS A 582 -17.80 23.58 3.05
N HIS A 583 -16.83 22.67 3.16
CA HIS A 583 -16.35 21.93 1.98
C HIS A 583 -17.32 20.85 1.46
N TYR A 584 -18.43 20.56 2.16
CA TYR A 584 -19.41 19.61 1.64
C TYR A 584 -20.47 20.27 0.76
N CYS A 585 -21.03 21.36 1.22
CA CYS A 585 -22.14 22.03 0.52
C CYS A 585 -21.82 23.44 0.00
N GLY A 586 -20.61 23.95 0.24
CA GLY A 586 -20.22 25.29 -0.18
C GLY A 586 -20.83 26.43 0.67
N PHE A 587 -21.54 26.13 1.78
CA PHE A 587 -22.08 27.15 2.68
C PHE A 587 -20.98 28.07 3.20
N ARG A 588 -21.23 29.38 3.21
CA ARG A 588 -20.24 30.41 3.61
C ARG A 588 -20.82 31.34 4.64
N ARG A 589 -19.96 31.75 5.58
CA ARG A 589 -20.25 32.83 6.52
C ARG A 589 -18.97 33.59 6.90
N GLY A 590 -19.12 34.81 7.39
CA GLY A 590 -18.01 35.58 7.97
C GLY A 590 -17.51 34.95 9.28
N VAL A 591 -16.24 35.21 9.63
CA VAL A 591 -15.72 34.84 10.95
C VAL A 591 -16.39 35.72 12.00
N PRO A 592 -17.05 35.14 13.01
CA PRO A 592 -17.64 35.95 14.07
C PRO A 592 -16.55 36.62 14.91
N LYS A 593 -16.83 37.82 15.44
CA LYS A 593 -15.90 38.56 16.31
C LYS A 593 -15.82 37.92 17.70
N ALA A 594 -16.90 37.30 18.13
CA ALA A 594 -16.99 36.61 19.42
C ALA A 594 -17.68 35.25 19.26
N CYS A 595 -17.46 34.37 20.21
CA CYS A 595 -18.06 33.06 20.25
C CYS A 595 -19.59 33.13 20.27
N PRO A 596 -20.31 32.45 19.36
CA PRO A 596 -21.78 32.48 19.34
C PRO A 596 -22.44 31.88 20.59
N LYS A 597 -21.69 31.06 21.37
CA LYS A 597 -22.21 30.39 22.56
C LYS A 597 -21.95 31.14 23.86
N CYS A 598 -20.74 31.64 24.07
CA CYS A 598 -20.34 32.27 25.35
C CYS A 598 -19.89 33.71 25.20
N ALA A 599 -19.98 34.30 24.01
CA ALA A 599 -19.61 35.67 23.69
C ALA A 599 -18.12 36.05 23.97
N SER A 600 -17.26 35.07 24.23
CA SER A 600 -15.84 35.32 24.40
C SER A 600 -15.18 35.70 23.08
N GLU A 601 -14.26 36.65 23.11
CA GLU A 601 -13.44 37.09 21.94
C GLU A 601 -12.24 36.18 21.69
N HIS A 602 -11.95 35.20 22.58
CA HIS A 602 -10.82 34.28 22.47
C HIS A 602 -11.10 33.14 21.46
N LEU A 603 -11.18 33.50 20.20
CA LEU A 603 -11.30 32.54 19.10
C LEU A 603 -9.92 32.07 18.65
N TYR A 604 -9.74 30.77 18.57
CA TYR A 604 -8.49 30.11 18.22
C TYR A 604 -8.56 29.44 16.84
N TYR A 605 -7.52 29.66 16.04
CA TYR A 605 -7.36 29.07 14.73
C TYR A 605 -6.47 27.82 14.83
N LEU A 606 -7.08 26.64 14.89
CA LEU A 606 -6.38 25.37 15.00
C LEU A 606 -5.64 25.05 13.68
N GLY A 607 -4.31 24.91 13.70
CA GLY A 607 -3.58 24.57 12.49
C GLY A 607 -2.06 24.85 12.47
N ALA A 608 -1.46 25.34 13.53
CA ALA A 608 -0.05 25.67 13.58
C ALA A 608 0.74 24.82 14.60
N GLY A 609 1.87 24.20 14.22
CA GLY A 609 3.00 24.05 15.08
C GLY A 609 3.28 22.74 15.76
N SER A 610 3.48 21.63 15.01
CA SER A 610 3.94 20.37 15.64
C SER A 610 5.48 20.16 15.62
N GLN A 611 6.19 20.87 14.77
CA GLN A 611 7.65 20.87 14.80
C GLN A 611 8.19 21.54 16.08
N GLN A 612 7.47 22.51 16.58
CA GLN A 612 7.77 23.20 17.85
C GLN A 612 7.56 22.31 19.09
N GLY A 613 6.76 21.24 18.99
CA GLY A 613 6.45 20.40 20.15
C GLY A 613 7.62 19.56 20.64
N GLU A 614 8.43 19.02 19.72
CA GLU A 614 9.64 18.25 20.07
C GLU A 614 10.72 19.15 20.65
N GLU A 615 11.02 20.27 19.97
CA GLU A 615 11.98 21.26 20.41
C GLU A 615 11.62 21.77 21.81
N ARG A 616 10.33 22.03 22.04
CA ARG A 616 9.84 22.48 23.34
C ARG A 616 9.96 21.42 24.44
N LEU A 617 9.72 20.14 24.13
CA LEU A 617 9.92 19.05 25.08
C LEU A 617 11.41 18.85 25.40
N GLN A 618 12.32 19.06 24.45
CA GLN A 618 13.75 18.99 24.68
C GLN A 618 14.24 20.12 25.60
N GLU A 619 13.66 21.33 25.45
CA GLU A 619 13.94 22.46 26.35
C GLU A 619 13.41 22.20 27.76
N LEU A 620 12.20 21.65 27.89
CA LEU A 620 11.54 21.41 29.18
C LEU A 620 12.14 20.22 29.93
N PHE A 621 12.68 19.23 29.22
CA PHE A 621 13.27 18.01 29.79
C PHE A 621 14.69 17.80 29.26
N PRO A 622 15.69 18.64 29.67
CA PRO A 622 17.06 18.54 29.16
C PRO A 622 17.76 17.20 29.47
N GLY A 623 17.31 16.50 30.52
CA GLY A 623 17.80 15.15 30.86
C GLY A 623 17.13 14.00 30.15
N ALA A 624 16.07 14.27 29.35
CA ALA A 624 15.36 13.22 28.64
C ALA A 624 16.12 12.80 27.37
N ARG A 625 16.16 11.49 27.13
CA ARG A 625 16.65 10.90 25.88
C ARG A 625 15.47 10.74 24.93
N ILE A 626 15.23 11.77 24.12
CA ILE A 626 14.06 11.85 23.24
C ILE A 626 14.31 11.06 21.97
N GLY A 627 13.33 10.22 21.59
CA GLY A 627 13.22 9.60 20.29
C GLY A 627 12.04 10.17 19.53
N ARG A 628 12.17 10.33 18.20
CA ARG A 628 11.09 10.85 17.36
C ARG A 628 10.59 9.80 16.38
N MET A 629 9.26 9.60 16.32
CA MET A 629 8.59 8.66 15.42
C MET A 629 7.53 9.38 14.58
N ASP A 630 7.91 9.80 13.40
CA ASP A 630 7.00 10.33 12.39
C ASP A 630 7.45 9.92 10.96
N ARG A 631 6.67 10.32 9.94
CA ARG A 631 6.98 9.99 8.53
C ARG A 631 8.27 10.62 7.99
N ASP A 632 8.76 11.67 8.62
CA ASP A 632 9.96 12.37 8.17
C ASP A 632 11.22 11.71 8.72
N THR A 633 11.15 11.15 9.94
CA THR A 633 12.25 10.47 10.63
C THR A 633 12.31 8.97 10.36
N VAL A 634 11.16 8.33 10.14
CA VAL A 634 11.06 6.89 9.88
C VAL A 634 10.63 6.67 8.43
N ARG A 635 11.60 6.61 7.53
CA ARG A 635 11.37 6.43 6.09
C ARG A 635 11.49 4.98 5.65
N THR A 636 12.32 4.21 6.34
CA THR A 636 12.58 2.81 6.03
C THR A 636 12.20 1.90 7.20
N ARG A 637 12.05 0.60 6.90
CA ARG A 637 11.85 -0.43 7.93
C ARG A 637 13.01 -0.47 8.93
N GLY A 638 14.24 -0.32 8.45
CA GLY A 638 15.44 -0.31 9.30
C GLY A 638 15.48 0.89 10.27
N ASP A 639 14.90 2.04 9.88
CA ASP A 639 14.79 3.20 10.78
C ASP A 639 13.83 2.89 11.94
N MET A 640 12.70 2.23 11.62
CA MET A 640 11.72 1.79 12.61
C MET A 640 12.32 0.78 13.59
N GLU A 641 13.01 -0.23 13.07
CA GLU A 641 13.64 -1.28 13.87
C GLU A 641 14.69 -0.69 14.83
N ARG A 642 15.55 0.18 14.34
CA ARG A 642 16.55 0.87 15.16
C ARG A 642 15.92 1.70 16.28
N LEU A 643 14.87 2.46 15.95
CA LEU A 643 14.17 3.29 16.94
C LEU A 643 13.52 2.44 18.03
N LEU A 644 12.83 1.36 17.66
CA LEU A 644 12.20 0.44 18.61
C LEU A 644 13.25 -0.29 19.45
N THR A 645 14.36 -0.72 18.89
CA THR A 645 15.46 -1.35 19.64
C THR A 645 16.01 -0.40 20.69
N ARG A 646 16.27 0.86 20.34
CA ARG A 646 16.75 1.89 21.28
C ARG A 646 15.72 2.20 22.37
N LEU A 647 14.43 2.14 22.06
CA LEU A 647 13.38 2.29 23.04
C LEU A 647 13.34 1.08 24.00
N HIS A 648 13.39 -0.14 23.48
CA HIS A 648 13.39 -1.37 24.30
C HIS A 648 14.64 -1.50 25.19
N SER A 649 15.79 -1.02 24.72
CA SER A 649 17.03 -1.01 25.53
C SER A 649 17.04 0.07 26.61
N GLY A 650 16.05 0.96 26.67
CA GLY A 650 16.02 2.10 27.58
C GLY A 650 16.94 3.25 27.17
N GLU A 651 17.58 3.18 25.98
CA GLU A 651 18.36 4.29 25.44
C GLU A 651 17.48 5.52 25.15
N ILE A 652 16.22 5.29 24.82
CA ILE A 652 15.18 6.32 24.70
C ILE A 652 14.21 6.15 25.88
N ASN A 653 13.95 7.23 26.62
CA ASN A 653 12.99 7.23 27.72
C ASN A 653 11.76 8.12 27.46
N LEU A 654 11.81 9.01 26.45
CA LEU A 654 10.68 9.83 26.02
C LEU A 654 10.51 9.68 24.49
N LEU A 655 9.44 9.02 24.06
CA LEU A 655 9.12 8.87 22.64
C LEU A 655 8.08 9.93 22.23
N VAL A 656 8.44 10.77 21.27
CA VAL A 656 7.56 11.82 20.73
C VAL A 656 7.20 11.49 19.30
N GLY A 657 5.95 11.67 18.92
CA GLY A 657 5.60 11.49 17.51
C GLY A 657 4.12 11.58 17.19
N THR A 658 3.76 11.09 16.01
CA THR A 658 2.40 11.20 15.49
C THR A 658 1.64 9.86 15.63
N GLN A 659 0.52 9.71 14.92
CA GLN A 659 -0.32 8.49 14.93
C GLN A 659 0.45 7.17 14.63
N MET A 660 1.68 7.24 14.12
CA MET A 660 2.52 6.05 13.91
C MET A 660 2.81 5.33 15.23
N ILE A 661 2.94 6.05 16.34
CA ILE A 661 3.19 5.47 17.68
C ILE A 661 1.99 4.63 18.15
N ALA A 662 0.77 5.01 17.76
CA ALA A 662 -0.45 4.32 18.16
C ALA A 662 -0.56 2.91 17.58
N LYS A 663 0.17 2.59 16.49
CA LYS A 663 -0.06 1.41 15.67
C LYS A 663 1.03 0.34 15.85
N GLY A 664 0.62 -0.91 16.04
CA GLY A 664 1.39 -2.13 15.72
C GLY A 664 2.62 -2.49 16.56
N HIS A 665 3.02 -1.69 17.57
CA HIS A 665 4.26 -1.95 18.32
C HIS A 665 3.97 -2.46 19.73
N ASP A 666 4.69 -3.49 20.15
CA ASP A 666 4.63 -3.98 21.52
C ASP A 666 5.76 -3.33 22.33
N ILE A 667 5.41 -2.35 23.18
CA ILE A 667 6.35 -1.57 23.98
C ILE A 667 6.01 -1.81 25.45
N HIS A 668 6.85 -2.56 26.15
CA HIS A 668 6.57 -3.01 27.52
C HIS A 668 6.92 -1.99 28.61
N GLY A 669 7.89 -1.10 28.37
CA GLY A 669 8.40 -0.15 29.37
C GLY A 669 7.60 1.13 29.56
N VAL A 670 6.54 1.34 28.76
CA VAL A 670 5.77 2.59 28.78
C VAL A 670 4.68 2.57 29.84
N THR A 671 4.78 3.49 30.81
CA THR A 671 3.80 3.67 31.87
C THR A 671 2.96 4.94 31.69
N LEU A 672 3.47 5.96 30.98
CA LEU A 672 2.75 7.20 30.70
C LEU A 672 2.56 7.43 29.21
N VAL A 673 1.34 7.80 28.82
CA VAL A 673 1.02 8.28 27.47
C VAL A 673 0.31 9.63 27.57
N GLY A 674 0.93 10.66 26.96
CA GLY A 674 0.33 11.97 26.76
C GLY A 674 -0.26 12.11 25.36
N VAL A 675 -1.50 12.56 25.24
CA VAL A 675 -2.15 12.88 23.96
C VAL A 675 -2.39 14.37 23.89
N VAL A 676 -1.74 15.02 22.95
CA VAL A 676 -1.80 16.47 22.76
C VAL A 676 -2.59 16.78 21.48
N GLY A 677 -3.56 17.67 21.56
CA GLY A 677 -4.33 18.12 20.42
C GLY A 677 -5.34 17.10 19.87
N ALA A 678 -5.98 16.32 20.74
CA ALA A 678 -7.08 15.43 20.35
C ALA A 678 -8.20 16.19 19.62
N ASP A 679 -8.46 17.43 20.00
CA ASP A 679 -9.48 18.31 19.41
C ASP A 679 -9.20 18.69 17.94
N PHE A 680 -7.92 18.67 17.49
CA PHE A 680 -7.61 18.91 16.09
C PHE A 680 -8.30 17.90 15.17
N ALA A 681 -8.32 16.64 15.57
CA ALA A 681 -9.00 15.62 14.79
C ALA A 681 -10.53 15.73 14.90
N LEU A 682 -11.07 16.11 16.07
CA LEU A 682 -12.51 16.42 16.22
C LEU A 682 -12.93 17.64 15.40
N GLY A 683 -12.01 18.57 15.14
CA GLY A 683 -12.24 19.77 14.34
C GLY A 683 -12.21 19.53 12.83
N LEU A 684 -11.77 18.37 12.35
CA LEU A 684 -11.74 18.10 10.91
C LEU A 684 -13.15 18.16 10.30
N PRO A 685 -13.30 18.76 9.10
CA PRO A 685 -14.56 18.80 8.37
C PRO A 685 -14.89 17.43 7.74
N ASP A 686 -15.01 16.41 8.57
CA ASP A 686 -15.26 15.03 8.18
C ASP A 686 -16.21 14.37 9.18
N PHE A 687 -17.27 13.75 8.68
CA PHE A 687 -18.28 13.09 9.53
C PHE A 687 -17.71 11.92 10.35
N ARG A 688 -16.51 11.39 9.97
CA ARG A 688 -15.81 10.33 10.71
C ARG A 688 -14.87 10.88 11.80
N ALA A 689 -14.81 12.19 11.99
CA ALA A 689 -13.87 12.83 12.93
C ALA A 689 -13.98 12.26 14.36
N ALA A 690 -15.21 12.11 14.85
CA ALA A 690 -15.50 11.55 16.17
C ALA A 690 -15.03 10.09 16.31
N GLU A 691 -15.32 9.26 15.32
CA GLU A 691 -14.89 7.85 15.28
C GLU A 691 -13.36 7.73 15.29
N ARG A 692 -12.65 8.54 14.52
CA ARG A 692 -11.19 8.53 14.47
C ARG A 692 -10.55 8.96 15.78
N VAL A 693 -11.13 9.94 16.46
CA VAL A 693 -10.60 10.40 17.75
C VAL A 693 -10.79 9.32 18.81
N PHE A 694 -11.97 8.69 18.86
CA PHE A 694 -12.21 7.57 19.76
C PHE A 694 -11.20 6.43 19.51
N GLN A 695 -11.03 6.03 18.24
CA GLN A 695 -10.07 5.00 17.83
C GLN A 695 -8.65 5.36 18.23
N LEU A 696 -8.23 6.60 17.98
CA LEU A 696 -6.89 7.09 18.33
C LEU A 696 -6.64 7.01 19.83
N ILE A 697 -7.54 7.57 20.66
CA ILE A 697 -7.38 7.57 22.13
C ILE A 697 -7.33 6.13 22.63
N THR A 698 -8.23 5.26 22.17
CA THR A 698 -8.28 3.85 22.61
C THR A 698 -7.02 3.07 22.19
N GLN A 699 -6.52 3.27 20.95
CA GLN A 699 -5.30 2.60 20.49
C GLN A 699 -4.06 3.03 21.25
N VAL A 700 -3.93 4.35 21.49
CA VAL A 700 -2.78 4.92 22.22
C VAL A 700 -2.84 4.53 23.69
N SER A 701 -4.04 4.53 24.29
CA SER A 701 -4.25 4.02 25.64
C SER A 701 -3.77 2.57 25.78
N GLY A 702 -4.02 1.75 24.80
CA GLY A 702 -3.53 0.37 24.77
C GLY A 702 -2.00 0.22 24.72
N ARG A 703 -1.22 1.30 24.61
CA ARG A 703 0.27 1.27 24.69
C ARG A 703 0.78 1.39 26.12
N ALA A 704 0.05 2.05 27.00
CA ALA A 704 0.41 2.16 28.40
C ALA A 704 0.11 0.86 29.17
N GLY A 705 0.96 0.48 30.12
CA GLY A 705 0.71 -0.62 31.04
C GLY A 705 0.69 -2.00 30.37
N ARG A 706 1.55 -2.25 29.39
CA ARG A 706 1.78 -3.59 28.83
C ARG A 706 2.77 -4.42 29.62
N GLY A 707 3.60 -3.76 30.43
CA GLY A 707 4.48 -4.38 31.39
C GLY A 707 3.77 -4.78 32.69
N GLU A 708 4.53 -4.86 33.76
CA GLU A 708 4.00 -5.19 35.12
C GLU A 708 3.40 -3.98 35.82
N LEU A 709 3.81 -2.77 35.43
CA LEU A 709 3.36 -1.52 36.03
C LEU A 709 2.06 -1.02 35.40
N PRO A 710 1.13 -0.43 36.19
CA PRO A 710 -0.11 0.12 35.66
C PRO A 710 0.18 1.31 34.72
N GLY A 711 -0.56 1.39 33.63
CA GLY A 711 -0.44 2.49 32.67
C GLY A 711 -1.36 3.66 33.00
N LYS A 712 -0.89 4.89 32.71
CA LYS A 712 -1.66 6.12 32.78
C LYS A 712 -1.69 6.84 31.43
N VAL A 713 -2.84 7.40 31.08
CA VAL A 713 -3.02 8.17 29.84
C VAL A 713 -3.59 9.54 30.18
N LEU A 714 -2.90 10.58 29.70
CA LEU A 714 -3.31 11.97 29.88
C LEU A 714 -3.72 12.55 28.54
N VAL A 715 -4.97 12.96 28.38
CA VAL A 715 -5.51 13.52 27.14
C VAL A 715 -5.82 14.99 27.33
N GLN A 716 -5.09 15.87 26.67
CA GLN A 716 -5.36 17.31 26.67
C GLN A 716 -6.46 17.65 25.68
N THR A 717 -7.52 18.29 26.15
CA THR A 717 -8.69 18.64 25.33
C THR A 717 -9.35 19.94 25.78
N TYR A 718 -9.83 20.75 24.82
CA TYR A 718 -10.73 21.89 25.07
C TYR A 718 -12.19 21.45 25.14
N GLN A 719 -12.50 20.17 24.92
CA GLN A 719 -13.85 19.61 24.91
C GLN A 719 -13.97 18.35 25.81
N PRO A 720 -13.65 18.45 27.12
CA PRO A 720 -13.68 17.29 28.02
C PRO A 720 -15.08 16.69 28.12
N ASP A 721 -16.14 17.48 27.92
CA ASP A 721 -17.54 17.07 27.97
C ASP A 721 -18.05 16.45 26.66
N HIS A 722 -17.28 16.45 25.60
CA HIS A 722 -17.67 15.81 24.34
C HIS A 722 -17.85 14.31 24.55
N TYR A 723 -18.91 13.73 24.02
CA TYR A 723 -19.24 12.29 24.26
C TYR A 723 -18.09 11.36 23.88
N VAL A 724 -17.33 11.67 22.82
CA VAL A 724 -16.13 10.90 22.44
C VAL A 724 -15.15 10.77 23.60
N ASN A 725 -14.84 11.87 24.28
CA ASN A 725 -13.90 11.92 25.39
C ASN A 725 -14.45 11.19 26.62
N LYS A 726 -15.76 11.30 26.88
CA LYS A 726 -16.43 10.58 27.98
C LYS A 726 -16.35 9.06 27.80
N PHE A 727 -16.73 8.55 26.63
CA PHE A 727 -16.68 7.12 26.34
C PHE A 727 -15.24 6.60 26.19
N ALA A 728 -14.30 7.40 25.65
CA ALA A 728 -12.90 7.01 25.56
C ALA A 728 -12.23 6.90 26.94
N ARG A 729 -12.59 7.76 27.91
CA ARG A 729 -12.16 7.68 29.29
C ARG A 729 -12.58 6.38 29.96
N GLU A 730 -13.75 5.89 29.64
CA GLU A 730 -14.35 4.67 30.21
C GLU A 730 -14.03 3.42 29.37
N HIS A 731 -13.29 3.56 28.28
CA HIS A 731 -13.05 2.50 27.28
C HIS A 731 -14.35 1.86 26.73
N ASP A 732 -15.45 2.61 26.78
CA ASP A 732 -16.77 2.14 26.33
C ASP A 732 -16.99 2.37 24.84
N TYR A 733 -16.54 1.40 24.03
CA TYR A 733 -16.80 1.42 22.58
C TYR A 733 -18.29 1.27 22.27
N THR A 734 -19.01 0.45 23.03
CA THR A 734 -20.43 0.15 22.78
C THR A 734 -21.32 1.40 22.96
N GLY A 735 -21.10 2.15 24.05
CA GLY A 735 -21.79 3.41 24.29
C GLY A 735 -21.43 4.47 23.27
N PHE A 736 -20.12 4.57 22.89
CA PHE A 736 -19.67 5.44 21.81
C PHE A 736 -20.37 5.11 20.48
N ALA A 737 -20.35 3.83 20.06
CA ALA A 737 -20.95 3.39 18.80
C ALA A 737 -22.45 3.69 18.75
N ALA A 738 -23.19 3.41 19.84
CA ALA A 738 -24.62 3.72 19.92
C ALA A 738 -24.88 5.23 19.75
N ARG A 739 -24.09 6.08 20.41
CA ARG A 739 -24.23 7.54 20.33
C ARG A 739 -23.87 8.10 18.96
N GLU A 740 -22.78 7.66 18.41
CA GLU A 740 -22.33 8.09 17.08
C GLU A 740 -23.30 7.65 15.98
N MET A 741 -23.79 6.41 16.04
CA MET A 741 -24.78 5.91 15.08
C MET A 741 -26.11 6.68 15.15
N TYR A 742 -26.50 7.14 16.34
CA TYR A 742 -27.69 8.02 16.47
C TYR A 742 -27.52 9.30 15.63
N PHE A 743 -26.36 9.98 15.73
CA PHE A 743 -26.09 11.17 14.95
C PHE A 743 -26.01 10.87 13.43
N ARG A 744 -25.30 9.80 13.05
CA ARG A 744 -25.16 9.43 11.64
C ARG A 744 -26.47 9.07 10.98
N ARG A 745 -27.40 8.45 11.74
CA ARG A 745 -28.76 8.17 11.27
C ARG A 745 -29.52 9.44 10.98
N GLY A 746 -29.52 10.40 11.91
CA GLY A 746 -30.18 11.70 11.75
C GLY A 746 -29.66 12.49 10.54
N MET A 747 -28.35 12.48 10.33
CA MET A 747 -27.68 13.21 9.24
C MET A 747 -27.54 12.40 7.94
N ARG A 748 -28.06 11.16 7.91
CA ARG A 748 -27.92 10.23 6.78
C ARG A 748 -26.47 10.05 6.32
N TYR A 749 -25.58 9.73 7.25
CA TYR A 749 -24.19 9.34 6.95
C TYR A 749 -24.04 7.80 7.02
N PRO A 750 -22.99 7.22 6.39
CA PRO A 750 -22.65 5.82 6.57
C PRO A 750 -22.55 5.43 8.06
N PRO A 751 -23.11 4.28 8.46
CA PRO A 751 -23.60 3.14 7.68
C PRO A 751 -25.08 3.22 7.25
N PHE A 752 -25.77 4.35 7.41
CA PHE A 752 -27.20 4.52 7.09
C PHE A 752 -27.46 5.05 5.68
N SER A 753 -26.40 5.41 4.98
CA SER A 753 -26.39 5.79 3.58
C SER A 753 -25.09 5.31 2.93
N VAL A 754 -25.01 5.39 1.62
CA VAL A 754 -23.78 5.21 0.82
C VAL A 754 -23.34 6.54 0.27
N LEU A 755 -22.03 6.72 0.10
CA LEU A 755 -21.44 7.99 -0.23
C LEU A 755 -20.40 7.84 -1.33
N ALA A 756 -20.38 8.77 -2.30
CA ALA A 756 -19.29 8.91 -3.26
C ALA A 756 -18.80 10.35 -3.27
N ASN A 757 -17.47 10.51 -3.30
CA ASN A 757 -16.80 11.79 -3.52
C ASN A 757 -16.32 11.85 -4.97
N ILE A 758 -16.75 12.85 -5.73
CA ILE A 758 -16.34 13.07 -7.10
C ILE A 758 -15.44 14.30 -7.10
N VAL A 759 -14.15 14.13 -7.43
CA VAL A 759 -13.20 15.24 -7.51
C VAL A 759 -12.96 15.60 -8.97
N VAL A 760 -13.20 16.87 -9.29
CA VAL A 760 -12.85 17.50 -10.57
C VAL A 760 -11.52 18.24 -10.37
N GLN A 761 -10.50 17.90 -11.15
CA GLN A 761 -9.15 18.39 -10.94
C GLN A 761 -8.41 18.73 -12.24
N GLY A 762 -7.51 19.73 -12.18
CA GLY A 762 -6.72 20.16 -13.33
C GLY A 762 -5.66 21.20 -12.95
N GLU A 763 -4.73 21.46 -13.86
CA GLU A 763 -3.66 22.44 -13.66
C GLU A 763 -4.15 23.89 -13.79
N ARG A 764 -5.21 24.11 -14.56
CA ARG A 764 -5.81 25.43 -14.79
C ARG A 764 -7.13 25.56 -14.04
N LEU A 765 -7.24 26.58 -13.21
CA LEU A 765 -8.43 26.84 -12.39
C LEU A 765 -9.68 27.02 -13.25
N GLU A 766 -9.56 27.78 -14.34
CA GLU A 766 -10.66 28.09 -15.25
C GLU A 766 -11.30 26.82 -15.83
N GLU A 767 -10.49 25.85 -16.26
CA GLU A 767 -10.96 24.57 -16.79
C GLU A 767 -11.70 23.76 -15.72
N VAL A 768 -11.16 23.72 -14.50
CA VAL A 768 -11.78 22.99 -13.37
C VAL A 768 -13.12 23.63 -12.99
N LEU A 769 -13.21 24.95 -13.01
CA LEU A 769 -14.46 25.69 -12.76
C LEU A 769 -15.50 25.42 -13.86
N ASP A 770 -15.09 25.46 -15.14
CA ASP A 770 -15.98 25.13 -16.27
C ASP A 770 -16.52 23.71 -16.16
N TRP A 771 -15.65 22.72 -16.01
CA TRP A 771 -16.05 21.32 -15.87
C TRP A 771 -16.98 21.08 -14.66
N SER A 772 -16.64 21.70 -13.51
CA SER A 772 -17.48 21.63 -12.31
C SER A 772 -18.85 22.26 -12.52
N SER A 773 -18.92 23.40 -13.21
CA SER A 773 -20.17 24.10 -13.50
C SER A 773 -21.03 23.30 -14.49
N ARG A 774 -20.43 22.68 -15.51
CA ARG A 774 -21.14 21.84 -16.49
C ARG A 774 -21.75 20.61 -15.81
N LEU A 775 -20.97 19.90 -14.98
CA LEU A 775 -21.45 18.78 -14.19
C LEU A 775 -22.52 19.19 -13.17
N GLY A 776 -22.34 20.34 -12.51
CA GLY A 776 -23.32 20.88 -11.57
C GLY A 776 -24.66 21.14 -12.23
N ARG A 777 -24.69 21.81 -13.39
CA ARG A 777 -25.91 22.03 -14.18
C ARG A 777 -26.56 20.71 -14.60
N TRP A 778 -25.76 19.74 -15.03
CA TRP A 778 -26.31 18.43 -15.37
C TRP A 778 -26.99 17.76 -14.17
N PHE A 779 -26.38 17.77 -12.98
CA PHE A 779 -26.99 17.23 -11.77
C PHE A 779 -28.30 17.92 -11.40
N GLU A 780 -28.36 19.26 -11.53
CA GLU A 780 -29.57 20.04 -11.27
C GLU A 780 -30.71 19.74 -12.25
N GLN A 781 -30.39 19.61 -13.53
CA GLN A 781 -31.37 19.29 -14.60
C GLN A 781 -31.86 17.84 -14.50
N ARG A 782 -30.95 16.91 -14.24
CA ARG A 782 -31.24 15.48 -14.22
C ARG A 782 -32.06 15.04 -13.03
N LYS A 783 -31.92 15.71 -11.87
CA LYS A 783 -32.63 15.43 -10.61
C LYS A 783 -32.64 13.92 -10.29
N LEU A 784 -31.46 13.35 -10.07
CA LEU A 784 -31.26 11.94 -9.80
C LEU A 784 -32.15 11.46 -8.65
N VAL A 785 -33.09 10.56 -8.92
CA VAL A 785 -34.02 10.04 -7.91
C VAL A 785 -33.26 9.23 -6.86
N GLY A 786 -33.47 9.56 -5.58
CA GLY A 786 -32.83 8.87 -4.47
C GLY A 786 -31.35 9.22 -4.25
N VAL A 787 -30.79 10.17 -5.00
CA VAL A 787 -29.43 10.68 -4.82
C VAL A 787 -29.45 12.16 -4.44
N ARG A 788 -28.90 12.49 -3.29
CA ARG A 788 -28.64 13.88 -2.89
C ARG A 788 -27.24 14.28 -3.34
N VAL A 789 -27.14 15.33 -4.12
CA VAL A 789 -25.88 15.93 -4.58
C VAL A 789 -25.57 17.16 -3.74
N LEU A 790 -24.35 17.23 -3.21
CA LEU A 790 -23.81 18.40 -2.52
C LEU A 790 -22.62 18.93 -3.33
N GLY A 791 -22.50 20.22 -3.46
CA GLY A 791 -21.49 20.89 -4.30
C GLY A 791 -22.08 21.40 -5.62
N PRO A 792 -21.22 21.93 -6.55
CA PRO A 792 -19.77 21.92 -6.47
C PRO A 792 -19.21 22.82 -5.36
N ALA A 793 -18.21 22.35 -4.66
CA ALA A 793 -17.48 23.11 -3.65
C ALA A 793 -15.97 22.93 -3.86
N ALA A 794 -15.18 23.94 -3.43
CA ALA A 794 -13.73 23.77 -3.39
C ALA A 794 -13.38 22.60 -2.46
N ALA A 795 -12.54 21.67 -2.88
CA ALA A 795 -12.09 20.60 -2.02
C ALA A 795 -11.33 21.16 -0.81
N PRO A 796 -11.31 20.46 0.37
CA PRO A 796 -10.56 20.92 1.55
C PRO A 796 -9.09 21.28 1.27
N LEU A 797 -8.45 20.53 0.37
CA LEU A 797 -7.20 20.88 -0.27
C LEU A 797 -7.50 21.36 -1.69
N SER A 798 -7.91 22.62 -1.82
CA SER A 798 -8.32 23.21 -3.09
C SER A 798 -7.21 23.27 -4.13
N ARG A 799 -5.93 23.24 -3.69
CA ARG A 799 -4.74 23.18 -4.55
C ARG A 799 -3.69 22.24 -3.95
N LEU A 800 -3.34 21.20 -4.67
CA LEU A 800 -2.32 20.22 -4.27
C LEU A 800 -1.34 19.99 -5.43
N LYS A 801 -0.02 20.19 -5.22
CA LYS A 801 1.03 19.99 -6.24
C LYS A 801 0.71 20.73 -7.57
N ARG A 802 0.23 21.97 -7.50
CA ARG A 802 -0.23 22.83 -8.61
C ARG A 802 -1.53 22.38 -9.29
N ILE A 803 -2.22 21.37 -8.79
CA ILE A 803 -3.50 20.89 -9.31
C ILE A 803 -4.63 21.51 -8.48
N TYR A 804 -5.55 22.20 -9.13
CA TYR A 804 -6.78 22.73 -8.52
C TYR A 804 -7.81 21.62 -8.40
N ARG A 805 -8.65 21.66 -7.35
CA ARG A 805 -9.59 20.58 -7.01
C ARG A 805 -10.91 21.16 -6.53
N TYR A 806 -11.99 20.77 -7.21
CA TYR A 806 -13.37 20.94 -6.79
C TYR A 806 -14.04 19.60 -6.61
N HIS A 807 -15.10 19.52 -5.83
CA HIS A 807 -15.73 18.24 -5.63
C HIS A 807 -17.25 18.30 -5.47
N PHE A 808 -17.88 17.14 -5.66
CA PHE A 808 -19.25 16.85 -5.34
C PHE A 808 -19.30 15.68 -4.37
N VAL A 809 -20.20 15.74 -3.37
CA VAL A 809 -20.49 14.63 -2.49
C VAL A 809 -21.88 14.10 -2.81
N LEU A 810 -21.96 12.88 -3.33
CA LEU A 810 -23.20 12.19 -3.63
C LEU A 810 -23.56 11.28 -2.47
N LYS A 811 -24.81 11.38 -1.99
CA LYS A 811 -25.37 10.53 -0.93
C LYS A 811 -26.61 9.83 -1.43
N ALA A 812 -26.71 8.51 -1.20
CA ALA A 812 -27.90 7.73 -1.50
C ALA A 812 -28.17 6.74 -0.37
N ASP A 813 -29.43 6.29 -0.22
CA ASP A 813 -29.78 5.32 0.81
C ASP A 813 -29.23 3.92 0.49
N ARG A 814 -29.02 3.60 -0.81
CA ARG A 814 -28.61 2.28 -1.27
C ARG A 814 -27.60 2.37 -2.40
N ARG A 815 -26.74 1.36 -2.47
CA ARG A 815 -25.70 1.26 -3.48
C ARG A 815 -26.22 1.04 -4.90
N ASP A 816 -27.30 0.29 -5.03
CA ASP A 816 -27.96 0.03 -6.32
C ASP A 816 -28.57 1.30 -6.95
N VAL A 817 -28.78 2.36 -6.17
CA VAL A 817 -29.18 3.69 -6.66
C VAL A 817 -27.94 4.53 -7.03
N LEU A 818 -26.91 4.54 -6.20
CA LEU A 818 -25.72 5.36 -6.40
C LEU A 818 -24.86 4.88 -7.58
N GLY A 819 -24.71 3.57 -7.77
CA GLY A 819 -23.88 2.99 -8.83
C GLY A 819 -24.30 3.38 -10.25
N PRO A 820 -25.58 3.21 -10.65
CA PRO A 820 -26.09 3.68 -11.92
C PRO A 820 -25.92 5.19 -12.13
N ALA A 821 -26.18 6.01 -11.11
CA ALA A 821 -26.01 7.46 -11.17
C ALA A 821 -24.55 7.87 -11.47
N LEU A 822 -23.57 7.20 -10.85
CA LEU A 822 -22.15 7.42 -11.13
C LEU A 822 -21.78 7.04 -12.56
N ARG A 823 -22.28 5.91 -13.07
CA ARG A 823 -22.01 5.50 -14.46
C ARG A 823 -22.67 6.44 -15.47
N GLU A 824 -23.89 6.92 -15.20
CA GLU A 824 -24.55 7.92 -16.02
C GLU A 824 -23.74 9.23 -16.06
N MET A 825 -23.25 9.71 -14.91
CA MET A 825 -22.39 10.88 -14.82
C MET A 825 -21.08 10.67 -15.61
N LEU A 826 -20.45 9.50 -15.51
CA LEU A 826 -19.24 9.22 -16.30
C LEU A 826 -19.51 9.19 -17.81
N GLY A 827 -20.69 8.77 -18.24
CA GLY A 827 -21.14 8.90 -19.63
C GLY A 827 -21.32 10.34 -20.07
N VAL A 828 -21.71 11.24 -19.16
CA VAL A 828 -21.76 12.70 -19.43
C VAL A 828 -20.35 13.26 -19.59
N VAL A 829 -19.42 12.89 -18.70
CA VAL A 829 -18.00 13.29 -18.79
C VAL A 829 -17.44 13.02 -20.19
N ASP A 830 -17.76 11.84 -20.77
CA ASP A 830 -17.30 11.48 -22.12
C ASP A 830 -17.99 12.32 -23.22
N ARG A 831 -19.31 12.50 -23.12
CA ARG A 831 -20.07 13.30 -24.11
C ARG A 831 -19.68 14.78 -24.10
N GLU A 832 -19.35 15.30 -22.93
CA GLU A 832 -18.92 16.68 -22.72
C GLU A 832 -17.42 16.88 -22.96
N GLU A 833 -16.72 15.84 -23.42
CA GLU A 833 -15.27 15.85 -23.71
C GLU A 833 -14.40 16.30 -22.52
N ILE A 834 -14.87 16.08 -21.29
CA ILE A 834 -14.08 16.34 -20.08
C ILE A 834 -13.01 15.24 -19.97
N PRO A 835 -11.73 15.58 -19.84
CA PRO A 835 -10.69 14.55 -19.75
C PRO A 835 -10.93 13.59 -18.58
N ARG A 836 -11.03 12.28 -18.84
CA ARG A 836 -11.28 11.26 -17.80
C ARG A 836 -10.29 11.32 -16.64
N ARG A 837 -9.03 11.67 -16.89
CA ARG A 837 -7.99 11.86 -15.86
C ARG A 837 -8.28 13.02 -14.92
N SER A 838 -9.14 13.95 -15.32
CA SER A 838 -9.54 15.10 -14.51
C SER A 838 -10.70 14.77 -13.56
N ILE A 839 -11.31 13.60 -13.69
CA ILE A 839 -12.44 13.16 -12.85
C ILE A 839 -12.00 11.96 -12.01
N VAL A 840 -12.05 12.14 -10.70
CA VAL A 840 -11.76 11.08 -9.72
C VAL A 840 -13.04 10.70 -9.01
N VAL A 841 -13.43 9.43 -9.09
CA VAL A 841 -14.59 8.89 -8.38
C VAL A 841 -14.09 8.07 -7.19
N ASP A 842 -14.45 8.48 -6.00
CA ASP A 842 -14.12 7.77 -4.76
C ASP A 842 -15.39 7.30 -4.05
N VAL A 843 -15.69 6.04 -4.24
CA VAL A 843 -16.84 5.37 -3.65
C VAL A 843 -16.50 4.91 -2.24
N ASP A 844 -17.40 5.12 -1.29
CA ASP A 844 -17.18 4.82 0.13
C ASP A 844 -15.89 5.47 0.64
N ALA A 845 -15.77 6.77 0.36
CA ALA A 845 -14.59 7.55 0.72
C ALA A 845 -14.32 7.51 2.22
N MET A 846 -13.10 7.17 2.60
CA MET A 846 -12.66 7.20 4.01
C MET A 846 -12.30 8.61 4.45
N HIS A 847 -11.93 9.47 3.53
CA HIS A 847 -11.61 10.88 3.73
C HIS A 847 -12.29 11.69 2.64
N LEU A 848 -12.94 12.78 3.02
CA LEU A 848 -13.51 13.74 2.08
C LEU A 848 -12.58 14.95 1.85
N MET A 849 -11.29 14.81 2.25
CA MET A 849 -10.25 15.84 2.11
C MET A 849 -9.46 15.72 0.82
#